data_e00009b8123bb368513ebf0b546780ac
#
_entry.id   e00009b8123bb368513ebf0b546780ac
#
_cell.length_a   1.000
_cell.length_b   1.000
_cell.length_c   1.000
_cell.angle_alpha   90.00
_cell.angle_beta   90.00
_cell.angle_gamma   90.00
#
_symmetry.space_group_name_H-M   'P 1'
#
loop_
_entity.id
_entity.type
_entity.pdbx_description
1 polymer ?
#
loop_
_entity_poly.entity_id
_entity_poly.type
_entity_poly.pdbx_seq_one_letter_code
_entity_poly.pdbx_strand_id
1 'polypeptide(L)'
;MHHPGPPRFISVGESVELAPRNPIPDASYHWSVADAPAESGFDADDEFPVGTPAGYPDSESEEGGPVVHFHPDVSGTYVVELDAPDGTYELTVRVFPDERRDAQFSVAAEDLPLPESELDDTQISVSGPFNNHLMATKRPRRVDNDYVLNVQLLPGEHTAAFSVGDDLAEGVRTSVDVDGPGRPRIRLDAAVDGEEVVVTATPKSAPDSEFSDTDLPVEFYLDGRDNLGENKVNIDGRELRVPVDALPHRARIHAVTAGERRSISDTVVLDATGSESVAVTRPNDPPAWAETPTVYEIFVRSFAGETLPTTFAEIERRIEYLESLDVDCLWLTPMLASPTTHGYHITDYFDTASDLGSREAFESLVERCHEADIKVIFDLVINHTSRDHPAFQMHAAGVEEYADHFRRVDADRNVVDVEWAEVREEGGDIPEYYFNWARIPNLNYDSLAVRRWMLNIVDEWAGVVDGFRCDVAWGVSHAFWKEVRDRAPDDFLFLDETIPRDATYNEGEFHMHYDTTLYETLCDIGKGKKPADAILDALDDATRAGFPDSAVHLRYVENHDEDRYIDECDEASLRAAAAATFTVPGAPMIYYGQERGVPEQRGPMRWHDGDADLTAFHRALTSLRAETLTLREGSVEAVDYDVATSDKKADADAVTAYARADEHGRYVVVLNFDDDPATVSLGEDVESTDLLSGESVVTGNGLNVVDAVVLRAA
;
A
#
# COMPACT_ATOMS: atom_id res chain seq x y z
N MET A 1 22.86 -1.98 -17.89
CA MET A 1 22.89 -3.33 -17.26
C MET A 1 21.46 -3.82 -17.18
N HIS A 2 21.17 -4.99 -17.75
CA HIS A 2 19.82 -5.54 -17.86
C HIS A 2 19.53 -6.61 -16.78
N HIS A 3 20.38 -6.70 -15.74
CA HIS A 3 20.19 -7.64 -14.63
C HIS A 3 18.76 -7.54 -14.05
N PRO A 4 18.05 -8.69 -13.86
CA PRO A 4 16.62 -8.68 -13.50
C PRO A 4 16.28 -8.21 -12.06
N GLY A 5 17.28 -7.78 -11.31
CA GLY A 5 17.07 -7.19 -9.98
C GLY A 5 17.43 -8.11 -8.81
N PRO A 6 16.86 -7.87 -7.62
CA PRO A 6 17.15 -8.64 -6.42
C PRO A 6 16.62 -10.08 -6.50
N PRO A 7 17.09 -11.00 -5.64
CA PRO A 7 16.50 -12.33 -5.51
C PRO A 7 15.00 -12.25 -5.23
N ARG A 8 14.26 -13.30 -5.60
CA ARG A 8 12.81 -13.38 -5.40
C ARG A 8 12.47 -14.42 -4.34
N PHE A 9 11.47 -14.11 -3.53
CA PHE A 9 10.98 -14.94 -2.45
C PHE A 9 9.48 -15.14 -2.61
N ILE A 10 9.06 -16.34 -3.01
CA ILE A 10 7.65 -16.68 -3.27
C ILE A 10 7.32 -18.04 -2.67
N SER A 11 6.05 -18.41 -2.65
CA SER A 11 5.59 -19.73 -2.24
C SER A 11 5.02 -20.50 -3.43
N VAL A 12 5.00 -21.83 -3.35
CA VAL A 12 4.33 -22.66 -4.36
C VAL A 12 2.90 -22.20 -4.57
N GLY A 13 2.51 -22.04 -5.83
CA GLY A 13 1.21 -21.54 -6.23
C GLY A 13 1.11 -20.01 -6.38
N GLU A 14 2.17 -19.28 -6.05
CA GLU A 14 2.37 -17.90 -6.48
C GLU A 14 3.11 -17.87 -7.81
N SER A 15 3.12 -16.70 -8.46
CA SER A 15 3.92 -16.47 -9.67
C SER A 15 4.81 -15.24 -9.49
N VAL A 16 5.92 -15.20 -10.21
CA VAL A 16 6.78 -14.05 -10.25
C VAL A 16 7.02 -13.58 -11.68
N GLU A 17 6.86 -12.28 -11.92
CA GLU A 17 7.25 -11.67 -13.18
C GLU A 17 8.78 -11.54 -13.24
N LEU A 18 9.34 -11.99 -14.33
CA LEU A 18 10.77 -11.87 -14.67
C LEU A 18 10.91 -10.96 -15.88
N ALA A 19 11.60 -9.86 -15.73
CA ALA A 19 11.79 -8.87 -16.77
C ALA A 19 13.21 -8.30 -16.75
N PRO A 20 13.79 -7.94 -17.91
CA PRO A 20 15.05 -7.21 -17.94
C PRO A 20 14.87 -5.81 -17.39
N ARG A 21 15.75 -5.36 -16.51
CA ARG A 21 15.77 -3.96 -16.07
C ARG A 21 16.40 -3.04 -17.11
N ASN A 22 16.08 -1.76 -17.08
CA ASN A 22 16.51 -0.78 -18.11
C ASN A 22 16.25 -1.29 -19.54
N PRO A 23 15.03 -1.72 -19.87
CA PRO A 23 14.77 -2.44 -21.10
C PRO A 23 15.06 -1.59 -22.34
N ILE A 24 15.59 -2.25 -23.39
CA ILE A 24 15.72 -1.69 -24.73
C ILE A 24 14.63 -2.35 -25.57
N PRO A 25 13.60 -1.65 -26.03
CA PRO A 25 12.40 -2.25 -26.64
C PRO A 25 12.67 -3.16 -27.83
N ASP A 26 13.68 -2.82 -28.66
CA ASP A 26 14.02 -3.57 -29.88
C ASP A 26 15.13 -4.65 -29.65
N ALA A 27 15.54 -4.86 -28.40
CA ALA A 27 16.56 -5.86 -28.08
C ALA A 27 15.97 -7.24 -27.84
N SER A 28 16.80 -8.27 -28.10
CA SER A 28 16.43 -9.65 -27.79
C SER A 28 16.83 -9.99 -26.36
N TYR A 29 15.92 -10.65 -25.66
CA TYR A 29 16.11 -11.19 -24.32
C TYR A 29 15.64 -12.64 -24.32
N HIS A 30 16.38 -13.50 -23.65
CA HIS A 30 16.04 -14.92 -23.58
C HIS A 30 16.18 -15.42 -22.15
N TRP A 31 15.16 -16.11 -21.66
CA TRP A 31 15.13 -16.69 -20.33
C TRP A 31 15.29 -18.19 -20.37
N SER A 32 16.06 -18.75 -19.43
CA SER A 32 16.19 -20.18 -19.22
C SER A 32 16.32 -20.53 -17.74
N VAL A 33 16.07 -21.78 -17.39
CA VAL A 33 16.33 -22.32 -16.06
C VAL A 33 17.77 -22.83 -16.01
N ALA A 34 18.63 -22.24 -15.18
CA ALA A 34 20.01 -22.68 -14.99
C ALA A 34 20.11 -23.80 -13.95
N ASP A 35 19.31 -23.76 -12.89
CA ASP A 35 19.23 -24.81 -11.87
C ASP A 35 17.83 -24.87 -11.26
N ALA A 36 17.37 -26.05 -10.89
CA ALA A 36 16.07 -26.31 -10.29
C ALA A 36 16.14 -27.41 -9.23
N PRO A 37 15.21 -27.46 -8.26
CA PRO A 37 15.11 -28.55 -7.30
C PRO A 37 14.94 -29.90 -8.01
N ALA A 38 15.56 -30.96 -7.48
CA ALA A 38 15.57 -32.27 -8.11
C ALA A 38 14.19 -32.93 -8.32
N GLU A 39 13.17 -32.43 -7.59
CA GLU A 39 11.77 -32.89 -7.68
C GLU A 39 10.94 -32.03 -8.65
N SER A 40 11.51 -30.96 -9.20
CA SER A 40 10.88 -30.09 -10.18
C SER A 40 10.72 -30.75 -11.53
N GLY A 41 9.68 -30.39 -12.24
CA GLY A 41 9.50 -30.76 -13.66
C GLY A 41 10.28 -29.87 -14.63
N PHE A 42 10.96 -28.81 -14.13
CA PHE A 42 11.86 -27.99 -14.94
C PHE A 42 13.25 -28.62 -15.01
N ASP A 43 13.77 -28.83 -16.21
CA ASP A 43 15.14 -29.26 -16.43
C ASP A 43 16.05 -28.05 -16.78
N ALA A 44 17.35 -28.18 -16.49
CA ALA A 44 18.32 -27.16 -16.89
C ALA A 44 18.31 -26.99 -18.43
N ASP A 45 18.42 -25.74 -18.87
CA ASP A 45 18.34 -25.32 -20.28
C ASP A 45 16.90 -25.38 -20.88
N ASP A 46 15.86 -25.65 -20.10
CA ASP A 46 14.50 -25.54 -20.59
C ASP A 46 14.16 -24.07 -20.88
N GLU A 47 13.54 -23.84 -22.05
CA GLU A 47 12.92 -22.54 -22.34
C GLU A 47 11.75 -22.31 -21.37
N PHE A 48 11.68 -21.11 -20.81
CA PHE A 48 10.55 -20.76 -19.97
C PHE A 48 9.26 -20.77 -20.78
N PRO A 49 8.23 -21.49 -20.35
CA PRO A 49 6.90 -21.24 -20.85
C PRO A 49 6.53 -19.82 -20.46
N VAL A 50 6.02 -19.04 -21.40
CA VAL A 50 5.42 -17.73 -21.10
C VAL A 50 4.19 -18.02 -20.25
N GLY A 51 4.27 -17.79 -18.94
CA GLY A 51 3.14 -17.92 -18.02
C GLY A 51 2.18 -16.73 -18.18
N THR A 52 1.02 -16.83 -17.55
CA THR A 52 0.09 -15.70 -17.42
C THR A 52 0.36 -14.93 -16.13
N PRO A 53 0.11 -13.61 -16.14
CA PRO A 53 0.17 -12.82 -14.91
C PRO A 53 -0.73 -13.38 -13.81
N ALA A 54 -0.37 -13.14 -12.55
CA ALA A 54 -1.19 -13.53 -11.41
C ALA A 54 -2.63 -12.99 -11.55
N GLY A 55 -3.61 -13.85 -11.22
CA GLY A 55 -5.04 -13.52 -11.33
C GLY A 55 -5.67 -13.72 -12.71
N TYR A 56 -4.86 -13.87 -13.76
CA TYR A 56 -5.37 -14.18 -15.10
C TYR A 56 -5.55 -15.70 -15.30
N PRO A 57 -6.54 -16.16 -16.08
CA PRO A 57 -6.63 -17.56 -16.45
C PRO A 57 -5.47 -17.97 -17.37
N ASP A 58 -5.05 -19.23 -17.25
CA ASP A 58 -4.00 -19.79 -18.11
C ASP A 58 -4.31 -19.52 -19.59
N SER A 59 -3.43 -18.81 -20.26
CA SER A 59 -3.46 -18.67 -21.72
C SER A 59 -2.59 -19.76 -22.32
N GLU A 60 -2.95 -20.25 -23.52
CA GLU A 60 -2.01 -21.05 -24.31
C GLU A 60 -0.88 -20.08 -24.75
N SER A 61 0.24 -20.12 -24.02
CA SER A 61 1.34 -19.17 -24.18
C SER A 61 2.10 -19.41 -25.48
N GLU A 62 2.39 -18.34 -26.22
CA GLU A 62 3.43 -18.37 -27.25
C GLU A 62 4.81 -18.41 -26.60
N GLU A 63 5.75 -19.19 -27.14
CA GLU A 63 7.10 -19.36 -26.62
C GLU A 63 7.88 -18.03 -26.68
N GLY A 64 8.60 -17.67 -25.61
CA GLY A 64 9.77 -16.80 -25.69
C GLY A 64 9.53 -15.29 -25.72
N GLY A 65 8.75 -14.70 -24.80
CA GLY A 65 8.69 -13.24 -24.60
C GLY A 65 9.88 -12.68 -23.81
N PRO A 66 10.17 -11.37 -23.90
CA PRO A 66 11.20 -10.71 -23.08
C PRO A 66 10.82 -10.61 -21.60
N VAL A 67 9.53 -10.69 -21.29
CA VAL A 67 8.96 -10.77 -19.94
C VAL A 67 8.27 -12.11 -19.81
N VAL A 68 8.54 -12.82 -18.72
CA VAL A 68 7.95 -14.14 -18.45
C VAL A 68 7.37 -14.18 -17.04
N HIS A 69 6.28 -14.94 -16.86
CA HIS A 69 5.64 -15.15 -15.58
C HIS A 69 5.94 -16.56 -15.10
N PHE A 70 6.88 -16.66 -14.16
CA PHE A 70 7.37 -17.95 -13.66
C PHE A 70 6.45 -18.50 -12.57
N HIS A 71 5.95 -19.70 -12.78
CA HIS A 71 5.10 -20.46 -11.85
C HIS A 71 5.88 -21.70 -11.38
N PRO A 72 6.58 -21.65 -10.24
CA PRO A 72 7.33 -22.80 -9.73
C PRO A 72 6.38 -23.92 -9.28
N ASP A 73 6.76 -25.15 -9.57
CA ASP A 73 5.98 -26.35 -9.30
C ASP A 73 6.25 -26.98 -7.93
N VAL A 74 7.47 -26.81 -7.39
CA VAL A 74 7.88 -27.35 -6.08
C VAL A 74 8.67 -26.31 -5.26
N SER A 75 8.70 -26.49 -3.95
CA SER A 75 9.54 -25.67 -3.06
C SER A 75 11.02 -26.00 -3.22
N GLY A 76 11.87 -24.98 -3.10
CA GLY A 76 13.32 -25.09 -3.22
C GLY A 76 13.92 -23.81 -3.81
N THR A 77 15.16 -23.90 -4.28
CA THR A 77 15.83 -22.77 -4.92
C THR A 77 15.96 -23.04 -6.41
N TYR A 78 15.50 -22.08 -7.21
CA TYR A 78 15.69 -22.05 -8.65
C TYR A 78 16.71 -20.97 -8.97
N VAL A 79 17.54 -21.23 -9.98
CA VAL A 79 18.39 -20.22 -10.60
C VAL A 79 17.91 -20.04 -12.03
N VAL A 80 17.47 -18.84 -12.35
CA VAL A 80 17.04 -18.48 -13.70
C VAL A 80 18.09 -17.59 -14.35
N GLU A 81 18.28 -17.78 -15.65
CA GLU A 81 19.27 -17.08 -16.44
C GLU A 81 18.59 -16.17 -17.45
N LEU A 82 19.08 -14.93 -17.57
CA LEU A 82 18.69 -13.97 -18.59
C LEU A 82 19.86 -13.71 -19.53
N ASP A 83 19.74 -14.11 -20.78
CA ASP A 83 20.59 -13.64 -21.87
C ASP A 83 20.09 -12.28 -22.37
N ALA A 84 20.92 -11.25 -22.22
CA ALA A 84 20.63 -9.87 -22.59
C ALA A 84 21.74 -9.31 -23.50
N PRO A 85 21.52 -8.16 -24.19
CA PRO A 85 22.50 -7.57 -25.12
C PRO A 85 23.85 -7.24 -24.51
N ASP A 86 23.92 -7.04 -23.19
CA ASP A 86 25.16 -6.68 -22.48
C ASP A 86 25.77 -7.82 -21.66
N GLY A 87 25.16 -9.00 -21.67
CA GLY A 87 25.68 -10.20 -21.01
C GLY A 87 24.60 -11.12 -20.47
N THR A 88 25.03 -12.19 -19.82
CA THR A 88 24.18 -13.18 -19.17
C THR A 88 24.14 -12.90 -17.68
N TYR A 89 22.95 -12.99 -17.08
CA TYR A 89 22.67 -12.69 -15.67
C TYR A 89 21.91 -13.83 -15.01
N GLU A 90 22.31 -14.20 -13.81
CA GLU A 90 21.60 -15.17 -12.99
C GLU A 90 20.72 -14.44 -11.94
N LEU A 91 19.56 -15.02 -11.68
CA LEU A 91 18.63 -14.58 -10.63
C LEU A 91 18.21 -15.77 -9.78
N THR A 92 18.37 -15.64 -8.48
CA THR A 92 17.86 -16.63 -7.52
C THR A 92 16.37 -16.41 -7.25
N VAL A 93 15.58 -17.48 -7.38
CA VAL A 93 14.18 -17.53 -6.97
C VAL A 93 14.06 -18.59 -5.87
N ARG A 94 13.83 -18.17 -4.64
CA ARG A 94 13.60 -19.05 -3.49
C ARG A 94 12.11 -19.28 -3.34
N VAL A 95 11.69 -20.53 -3.46
CA VAL A 95 10.29 -20.95 -3.40
C VAL A 95 10.04 -21.70 -2.09
N PHE A 96 9.10 -21.21 -1.28
CA PHE A 96 8.67 -21.82 -0.03
C PHE A 96 7.47 -22.77 -0.25
N PRO A 97 7.15 -23.64 0.69
CA PRO A 97 5.94 -24.47 0.62
C PRO A 97 4.68 -23.63 0.45
N ASP A 98 3.62 -24.21 -0.13
CA ASP A 98 2.33 -23.54 -0.25
C ASP A 98 1.73 -23.26 1.14
N GLU A 99 1.46 -21.99 1.43
CA GLU A 99 0.92 -21.51 2.70
C GLU A 99 -0.60 -21.36 2.67
N ARG A 100 -1.21 -21.49 1.49
CA ARG A 100 -2.66 -21.28 1.29
C ARG A 100 -3.47 -22.45 1.82
N ARG A 101 -4.70 -22.15 2.16
CA ARG A 101 -5.71 -23.11 2.65
C ARG A 101 -6.99 -23.00 1.83
N ASP A 102 -7.76 -24.08 1.81
CA ASP A 102 -9.06 -24.10 1.15
C ASP A 102 -10.02 -23.15 1.86
N ALA A 103 -10.62 -22.22 1.12
CA ALA A 103 -11.60 -21.27 1.58
C ALA A 103 -12.84 -21.25 0.67
N GLN A 104 -13.97 -20.79 1.19
CA GLN A 104 -15.21 -20.74 0.46
C GLN A 104 -15.94 -19.43 0.72
N PHE A 105 -16.15 -18.64 -0.32
CA PHE A 105 -17.09 -17.53 -0.30
C PHE A 105 -18.47 -18.00 -0.74
N SER A 106 -19.51 -17.44 -0.14
CA SER A 106 -20.91 -17.72 -0.53
C SER A 106 -21.79 -16.51 -0.35
N VAL A 107 -22.80 -16.39 -1.22
CA VAL A 107 -23.88 -15.40 -1.14
C VAL A 107 -25.20 -16.07 -1.47
N ALA A 108 -26.27 -15.74 -0.76
CA ALA A 108 -27.59 -16.23 -1.10
C ALA A 108 -28.11 -15.55 -2.37
N ALA A 109 -28.81 -16.30 -3.23
CA ALA A 109 -29.34 -15.74 -4.48
C ALA A 109 -30.31 -14.57 -4.23
N GLU A 110 -30.99 -14.55 -3.08
CA GLU A 110 -31.90 -13.48 -2.68
C GLU A 110 -31.22 -12.18 -2.26
N ASP A 111 -29.93 -12.24 -1.91
CA ASP A 111 -29.12 -11.08 -1.52
C ASP A 111 -28.51 -10.36 -2.73
N LEU A 112 -28.51 -11.00 -3.90
CA LEU A 112 -27.99 -10.39 -5.11
C LEU A 112 -28.93 -9.27 -5.62
N PRO A 113 -28.41 -8.25 -6.34
CA PRO A 113 -29.18 -7.06 -6.71
C PRO A 113 -30.31 -7.32 -7.73
N LEU A 114 -30.38 -8.51 -8.32
CA LEU A 114 -31.44 -8.89 -9.26
C LEU A 114 -32.34 -10.00 -8.66
N PRO A 115 -33.64 -9.99 -9.01
CA PRO A 115 -34.54 -11.10 -8.64
C PRO A 115 -34.02 -12.44 -9.18
N GLU A 116 -34.17 -13.52 -8.42
CA GLU A 116 -33.69 -14.87 -8.79
C GLU A 116 -34.16 -15.31 -10.19
N SER A 117 -35.33 -14.88 -10.63
CA SER A 117 -35.88 -15.20 -11.96
C SER A 117 -35.18 -14.48 -13.12
N GLU A 118 -34.38 -13.47 -12.83
CA GLU A 118 -33.62 -12.65 -13.79
C GLU A 118 -32.11 -12.89 -13.70
N LEU A 119 -31.64 -13.70 -12.73
CA LEU A 119 -30.25 -14.06 -12.59
C LEU A 119 -29.84 -15.03 -13.71
N ASP A 120 -28.81 -14.68 -14.43
CA ASP A 120 -28.10 -15.55 -15.36
C ASP A 120 -26.76 -15.92 -14.71
N ASP A 121 -26.57 -17.21 -14.41
CA ASP A 121 -25.34 -17.73 -13.76
C ASP A 121 -24.07 -17.36 -14.54
N THR A 122 -24.17 -17.09 -15.83
CA THR A 122 -23.04 -16.69 -16.68
C THR A 122 -22.66 -15.22 -16.52
N GLN A 123 -23.52 -14.39 -15.91
CA GLN A 123 -23.28 -12.98 -15.66
C GLN A 123 -22.80 -12.70 -14.22
N ILE A 124 -22.73 -13.73 -13.36
CA ILE A 124 -22.24 -13.55 -12.01
C ILE A 124 -20.72 -13.76 -11.99
N SER A 125 -20.02 -12.78 -11.47
CA SER A 125 -18.58 -12.84 -11.26
C SER A 125 -18.22 -12.57 -9.81
N VAL A 126 -17.04 -13.05 -9.39
CA VAL A 126 -16.51 -12.80 -8.06
C VAL A 126 -15.14 -12.15 -8.19
N SER A 127 -14.97 -11.01 -7.56
CA SER A 127 -13.72 -10.28 -7.53
C SER A 127 -13.23 -10.04 -6.10
N GLY A 128 -11.92 -9.98 -5.94
CA GLY A 128 -11.26 -9.73 -4.67
C GLY A 128 -9.74 -9.69 -4.86
N PRO A 129 -8.97 -9.50 -3.79
CA PRO A 129 -7.51 -9.45 -3.86
C PRO A 129 -6.90 -10.70 -4.52
N PHE A 130 -7.50 -11.88 -4.31
CA PHE A 130 -7.04 -13.17 -4.86
C PHE A 130 -7.07 -13.26 -6.40
N ASN A 131 -7.69 -12.34 -7.08
CA ASN A 131 -7.69 -12.23 -8.54
C ASN A 131 -7.48 -10.80 -9.03
N ASN A 132 -6.77 -9.98 -8.25
CA ASN A 132 -6.46 -8.57 -8.53
C ASN A 132 -7.72 -7.75 -8.89
N HIS A 133 -8.85 -8.06 -8.26
CA HIS A 133 -10.16 -7.48 -8.53
C HIS A 133 -10.61 -7.60 -10.00
N LEU A 134 -10.02 -8.53 -10.78
CA LEU A 134 -10.36 -8.73 -12.18
C LEU A 134 -11.74 -9.38 -12.31
N MET A 135 -12.62 -8.73 -13.05
CA MET A 135 -13.95 -9.24 -13.34
C MET A 135 -13.90 -10.44 -14.30
N ALA A 136 -14.92 -11.30 -14.21
CA ALA A 136 -15.11 -12.47 -15.06
C ALA A 136 -13.96 -13.51 -15.09
N THR A 137 -12.93 -13.35 -14.25
CA THR A 137 -11.86 -14.34 -14.11
C THR A 137 -12.25 -15.49 -13.20
N LYS A 138 -13.11 -15.23 -12.21
CA LYS A 138 -13.67 -16.22 -11.30
C LYS A 138 -15.21 -16.15 -11.33
N ARG A 139 -15.84 -17.29 -11.59
CA ARG A 139 -17.29 -17.44 -11.61
C ARG A 139 -17.73 -18.39 -10.51
N PRO A 140 -18.75 -18.03 -9.70
CA PRO A 140 -19.27 -18.93 -8.69
C PRO A 140 -20.08 -20.04 -9.35
N ARG A 141 -20.27 -21.14 -8.62
CA ARG A 141 -21.20 -22.19 -8.97
C ARG A 141 -22.45 -22.07 -8.09
N ARG A 142 -23.60 -22.36 -8.65
CA ARG A 142 -24.83 -22.45 -7.88
C ARG A 142 -24.89 -23.78 -7.10
N VAL A 143 -25.13 -23.69 -5.80
CA VAL A 143 -25.34 -24.83 -4.89
C VAL A 143 -26.61 -24.57 -4.10
N ASP A 144 -27.65 -25.29 -4.39
CA ASP A 144 -29.02 -25.06 -3.87
C ASP A 144 -29.49 -23.62 -4.15
N ASN A 145 -29.59 -22.77 -3.13
CA ASN A 145 -30.02 -21.37 -3.22
C ASN A 145 -28.89 -20.38 -3.13
N ASP A 146 -27.65 -20.86 -3.04
CA ASP A 146 -26.48 -20.02 -2.84
C ASP A 146 -25.55 -20.07 -4.07
N TYR A 147 -24.82 -18.97 -4.30
CA TYR A 147 -23.68 -18.93 -5.20
C TYR A 147 -22.38 -19.06 -4.39
N VAL A 148 -21.55 -20.02 -4.79
CA VAL A 148 -20.38 -20.46 -4.02
C VAL A 148 -19.12 -20.42 -4.88
N LEU A 149 -18.06 -19.79 -4.37
CA LEU A 149 -16.71 -19.83 -4.94
C LEU A 149 -15.75 -20.52 -3.96
N ASN A 150 -15.07 -21.58 -4.42
CA ASN A 150 -13.94 -22.16 -3.69
C ASN A 150 -12.63 -21.61 -4.21
N VAL A 151 -11.78 -21.16 -3.31
CA VAL A 151 -10.45 -20.60 -3.59
C VAL A 151 -9.45 -21.09 -2.55
N GLN A 152 -8.17 -20.95 -2.84
CA GLN A 152 -7.08 -21.14 -1.87
C GLN A 152 -6.55 -19.77 -1.45
N LEU A 153 -6.57 -19.48 -0.14
CA LEU A 153 -6.20 -18.20 0.44
C LEU A 153 -5.17 -18.39 1.55
N LEU A 154 -4.37 -17.37 1.78
CA LEU A 154 -3.47 -17.30 2.94
C LEU A 154 -4.27 -17.20 4.24
N PRO A 155 -3.72 -17.57 5.41
CA PRO A 155 -4.37 -17.31 6.69
C PRO A 155 -4.64 -15.81 6.91
N GLY A 156 -5.83 -15.49 7.41
CA GLY A 156 -6.31 -14.14 7.68
C GLY A 156 -7.73 -13.89 7.18
N GLU A 157 -8.23 -12.67 7.35
CA GLU A 157 -9.52 -12.25 6.84
C GLU A 157 -9.43 -11.85 5.37
N HIS A 158 -10.35 -12.36 4.56
CA HIS A 158 -10.43 -12.06 3.14
C HIS A 158 -11.83 -11.64 2.75
N THR A 159 -11.93 -10.68 1.84
CA THR A 159 -13.21 -10.19 1.30
C THR A 159 -13.33 -10.52 -0.18
N ALA A 160 -14.57 -10.71 -0.64
CA ALA A 160 -14.93 -10.87 -2.04
C ALA A 160 -16.23 -10.14 -2.33
N ALA A 161 -16.37 -9.64 -3.56
CA ALA A 161 -17.59 -9.03 -4.08
C ALA A 161 -18.22 -9.95 -5.14
N PHE A 162 -19.50 -10.29 -4.95
CA PHE A 162 -20.32 -10.99 -5.93
C PHE A 162 -21.09 -9.95 -6.74
N SER A 163 -20.75 -9.79 -8.00
CA SER A 163 -21.34 -8.81 -8.90
C SER A 163 -22.17 -9.48 -9.99
N VAL A 164 -23.26 -8.85 -10.39
CA VAL A 164 -24.10 -9.28 -11.51
C VAL A 164 -23.94 -8.27 -12.65
N GLY A 165 -23.49 -8.74 -13.81
CA GLY A 165 -23.19 -7.84 -14.93
C GLY A 165 -21.84 -7.15 -14.78
N ASP A 166 -21.79 -5.85 -15.04
CA ASP A 166 -20.58 -5.04 -15.20
C ASP A 166 -20.29 -4.06 -14.06
N ASP A 167 -21.17 -3.97 -13.06
CA ASP A 167 -21.01 -3.04 -11.95
C ASP A 167 -20.46 -3.73 -10.70
N LEU A 168 -19.18 -3.45 -10.39
CA LEU A 168 -18.55 -3.91 -9.16
C LEU A 168 -19.03 -3.13 -7.93
N ALA A 169 -19.44 -1.88 -8.11
CA ALA A 169 -19.86 -1.03 -7.00
C ALA A 169 -21.17 -1.52 -6.36
N GLU A 170 -22.03 -2.19 -7.14
CA GLU A 170 -23.27 -2.82 -6.65
C GLU A 170 -23.08 -4.28 -6.19
N GLY A 171 -21.83 -4.79 -6.15
CA GLY A 171 -21.53 -6.15 -5.73
C GLY A 171 -21.84 -6.39 -4.25
N VAL A 172 -22.38 -7.57 -3.94
CA VAL A 172 -22.58 -8.02 -2.55
C VAL A 172 -21.25 -8.48 -1.98
N ARG A 173 -20.75 -7.78 -0.96
CA ARG A 173 -19.50 -8.13 -0.27
C ARG A 173 -19.74 -9.21 0.78
N THR A 174 -18.82 -10.15 0.84
CA THR A 174 -18.79 -11.22 1.85
C THR A 174 -17.35 -11.41 2.31
N SER A 175 -17.14 -11.87 3.54
CA SER A 175 -15.83 -12.16 4.09
C SER A 175 -15.72 -13.62 4.53
N VAL A 176 -14.49 -14.10 4.60
CA VAL A 176 -14.11 -15.38 5.17
C VAL A 176 -12.84 -15.22 5.99
N ASP A 177 -12.83 -15.76 7.19
CA ASP A 177 -11.62 -15.87 8.01
C ASP A 177 -10.98 -17.25 7.79
N VAL A 178 -9.71 -17.25 7.39
CA VAL A 178 -8.93 -18.47 7.12
C VAL A 178 -8.00 -18.72 8.30
N ASP A 179 -8.26 -19.80 9.03
CA ASP A 179 -7.47 -20.21 10.18
C ASP A 179 -5.99 -20.44 9.84
N GLY A 180 -5.10 -19.96 10.69
CA GLY A 180 -3.67 -20.21 10.59
C GLY A 180 -2.84 -19.10 11.25
N PRO A 181 -1.51 -19.31 11.42
CA PRO A 181 -0.65 -18.31 12.02
C PRO A 181 -0.46 -17.10 11.11
N GLY A 182 -0.14 -15.96 11.71
CA GLY A 182 0.33 -14.80 11.00
C GLY A 182 1.65 -15.05 10.27
N ARG A 183 2.17 -14.04 9.61
CA ARG A 183 3.47 -14.07 8.92
C ARG A 183 4.58 -13.64 9.89
N PRO A 184 5.70 -14.38 10.01
CA PRO A 184 6.85 -13.95 10.79
C PRO A 184 7.52 -12.73 10.16
N ARG A 185 8.32 -12.01 10.94
CA ARG A 185 9.06 -10.81 10.51
C ARG A 185 10.54 -11.03 10.68
N ILE A 186 11.35 -10.27 9.95
CA ILE A 186 12.82 -10.31 10.08
C ILE A 186 13.36 -8.89 9.97
N ARG A 187 14.40 -8.60 10.74
CA ARG A 187 15.15 -7.34 10.69
C ARG A 187 16.62 -7.63 10.51
N LEU A 188 17.27 -6.93 9.59
CA LEU A 188 18.71 -6.94 9.39
C LEU A 188 19.33 -5.68 9.98
N ASP A 189 20.40 -5.85 10.75
CA ASP A 189 21.27 -4.78 11.18
C ASP A 189 22.69 -5.09 10.74
N ALA A 190 23.50 -4.06 10.46
CA ALA A 190 24.89 -4.24 10.09
C ALA A 190 25.80 -3.28 10.85
N ALA A 191 26.95 -3.78 11.28
CA ALA A 191 27.95 -3.00 11.98
C ALA A 191 29.37 -3.45 11.60
N VAL A 192 30.32 -2.53 11.64
CA VAL A 192 31.76 -2.85 11.46
C VAL A 192 32.30 -3.33 12.81
N ASP A 193 32.84 -4.57 12.85
CA ASP A 193 33.52 -5.16 13.97
C ASP A 193 34.96 -5.52 13.60
N GLY A 194 35.89 -4.66 13.94
CA GLY A 194 37.31 -4.81 13.57
C GLY A 194 37.56 -4.70 12.07
N GLU A 195 37.96 -5.79 11.44
CA GLU A 195 38.24 -5.87 10.00
C GLU A 195 37.07 -6.50 9.21
N GLU A 196 35.94 -6.77 9.85
CA GLU A 196 34.77 -7.38 9.25
C GLU A 196 33.53 -6.48 9.38
N VAL A 197 32.60 -6.61 8.46
CA VAL A 197 31.20 -6.18 8.63
C VAL A 197 30.40 -7.39 9.06
N VAL A 198 29.64 -7.22 10.14
CA VAL A 198 28.73 -8.23 10.66
C VAL A 198 27.31 -7.80 10.36
N VAL A 199 26.59 -8.60 9.57
CA VAL A 199 25.17 -8.44 9.34
C VAL A 199 24.45 -9.43 10.26
N THR A 200 23.59 -8.91 11.13
CA THR A 200 22.83 -9.69 12.11
C THR A 200 21.36 -9.70 11.75
N ALA A 201 20.78 -10.89 11.65
CA ALA A 201 19.35 -11.06 11.42
C ALA A 201 18.61 -11.32 12.74
N THR A 202 17.54 -10.56 12.97
CA THR A 202 16.66 -10.68 14.14
C THR A 202 15.27 -11.09 13.67
N PRO A 203 14.96 -12.39 13.60
CA PRO A 203 13.63 -12.87 13.28
C PRO A 203 12.68 -12.70 14.47
N LYS A 204 11.41 -12.47 14.19
CA LYS A 204 10.28 -12.40 15.11
C LYS A 204 9.22 -13.39 14.69
N SER A 205 8.76 -14.19 15.61
CA SER A 205 7.65 -15.12 15.38
C SER A 205 6.36 -14.37 15.12
N ALA A 206 5.51 -14.99 14.30
CA ALA A 206 4.18 -14.47 14.06
C ALA A 206 3.27 -14.69 15.27
N PRO A 207 2.23 -13.88 15.47
CA PRO A 207 1.12 -14.22 16.36
C PRO A 207 0.55 -15.61 16.03
N ASP A 208 0.21 -16.38 17.04
CA ASP A 208 -0.36 -17.74 16.93
C ASP A 208 0.54 -18.80 16.25
N SER A 209 1.85 -18.52 16.10
CA SER A 209 2.83 -19.48 15.59
C SER A 209 3.26 -20.47 16.65
N GLU A 210 3.52 -21.71 16.26
CA GLU A 210 4.16 -22.72 17.10
C GLU A 210 5.66 -22.49 17.30
N PHE A 211 6.29 -21.65 16.45
CA PHE A 211 7.71 -21.28 16.52
C PHE A 211 7.91 -20.11 17.49
N SER A 212 8.95 -20.20 18.29
CA SER A 212 9.47 -19.04 19.02
C SER A 212 10.47 -18.25 18.15
N ASP A 213 10.78 -16.99 18.52
CA ASP A 213 11.81 -16.18 17.85
C ASP A 213 13.15 -16.93 17.72
N THR A 214 13.48 -17.79 18.70
CA THR A 214 14.75 -18.54 18.72
C THR A 214 14.74 -19.76 17.81
N ASP A 215 13.57 -20.28 17.44
CA ASP A 215 13.45 -21.49 16.63
C ASP A 215 13.40 -21.19 15.13
N LEU A 216 13.12 -19.93 14.76
CA LEU A 216 13.02 -19.51 13.36
C LEU A 216 14.39 -19.57 12.65
N PRO A 217 14.54 -20.35 11.56
CA PRO A 217 15.74 -20.35 10.74
C PRO A 217 15.85 -19.06 9.94
N VAL A 218 17.07 -18.68 9.58
CA VAL A 218 17.37 -17.52 8.73
C VAL A 218 18.13 -18.00 7.51
N GLU A 219 17.70 -17.54 6.35
CA GLU A 219 18.40 -17.74 5.08
C GLU A 219 18.90 -16.39 4.57
N PHE A 220 20.21 -16.26 4.27
CA PHE A 220 20.82 -15.06 3.69
C PHE A 220 21.04 -15.25 2.20
N TYR A 221 20.86 -14.16 1.44
CA TYR A 221 21.05 -14.13 -0.01
C TYR A 221 21.87 -12.91 -0.41
N LEU A 222 22.80 -13.12 -1.33
CA LEU A 222 23.58 -12.05 -1.94
C LEU A 222 22.90 -11.57 -3.23
N ASP A 223 22.93 -10.27 -3.48
CA ASP A 223 22.37 -9.72 -4.71
C ASP A 223 23.32 -9.95 -5.89
N GLY A 224 22.84 -10.60 -6.94
CA GLY A 224 23.61 -10.91 -8.14
C GLY A 224 24.09 -9.66 -8.90
N ARG A 225 23.52 -8.49 -8.64
CA ARG A 225 23.98 -7.21 -9.20
C ARG A 225 25.33 -6.77 -8.64
N ASP A 226 25.68 -7.24 -7.46
CA ASP A 226 26.89 -6.86 -6.74
C ASP A 226 27.97 -7.94 -6.91
N ASN A 227 29.23 -7.55 -6.99
CA ASN A 227 30.33 -8.50 -7.20
C ASN A 227 30.81 -9.11 -5.86
N LEU A 228 29.90 -9.48 -4.96
CA LEU A 228 30.21 -10.16 -3.72
C LEU A 228 29.95 -11.65 -3.88
N GLY A 229 30.99 -12.46 -3.99
CA GLY A 229 30.85 -13.89 -4.14
C GLY A 229 30.65 -14.61 -2.79
N GLU A 230 29.89 -15.70 -2.77
CA GLU A 230 29.61 -16.53 -1.59
C GLU A 230 30.88 -16.98 -0.86
N ASN A 231 31.99 -17.21 -1.59
CA ASN A 231 33.28 -17.57 -1.00
C ASN A 231 33.97 -16.45 -0.22
N LYS A 232 33.40 -15.25 -0.16
CA LYS A 232 33.88 -14.06 0.54
C LYS A 232 33.13 -13.80 1.84
N VAL A 233 32.02 -14.50 2.05
CA VAL A 233 31.19 -14.36 3.24
C VAL A 233 31.25 -15.62 4.11
N ASN A 234 31.07 -15.45 5.40
CA ASN A 234 30.92 -16.53 6.36
C ASN A 234 29.55 -16.39 7.07
N ILE A 235 28.69 -17.39 6.92
CA ILE A 235 27.37 -17.42 7.54
C ILE A 235 27.41 -18.40 8.71
N ASP A 236 27.05 -17.93 9.89
CA ASP A 236 26.91 -18.73 11.11
C ASP A 236 25.57 -18.41 11.79
N GLY A 237 24.58 -19.23 11.53
CA GLY A 237 23.24 -19.07 12.07
C GLY A 237 22.58 -17.75 11.62
N ARG A 238 22.54 -16.76 12.50
CA ARG A 238 21.89 -15.46 12.28
C ARG A 238 22.87 -14.32 11.96
N GLU A 239 24.14 -14.64 11.75
CA GLU A 239 25.17 -13.69 11.40
C GLU A 239 25.77 -14.02 10.03
N LEU A 240 25.93 -13.00 9.19
CA LEU A 240 26.74 -13.03 7.99
C LEU A 240 27.91 -12.09 8.20
N ARG A 241 29.12 -12.58 8.02
CA ARG A 241 30.36 -11.83 8.17
C ARG A 241 31.08 -11.69 6.84
N VAL A 242 31.54 -10.48 6.53
CA VAL A 242 32.31 -10.20 5.33
C VAL A 242 33.49 -9.31 5.68
N PRO A 243 34.75 -9.66 5.29
CA PRO A 243 35.89 -8.80 5.46
C PRO A 243 35.70 -7.46 4.74
N VAL A 244 36.02 -6.34 5.38
CA VAL A 244 35.88 -5.00 4.80
C VAL A 244 36.64 -4.86 3.47
N ASP A 245 37.83 -5.48 3.37
CA ASP A 245 38.67 -5.47 2.17
C ASP A 245 38.13 -6.35 1.02
N ALA A 246 37.17 -7.25 1.32
CA ALA A 246 36.50 -8.08 0.35
C ALA A 246 35.19 -7.48 -0.19
N LEU A 247 34.68 -6.38 0.43
CA LEU A 247 33.47 -5.69 -0.02
C LEU A 247 33.71 -5.02 -1.37
N PRO A 248 32.81 -5.21 -2.34
CA PRO A 248 32.74 -4.34 -3.53
C PRO A 248 32.36 -2.91 -3.15
N HIS A 249 32.30 -2.00 -4.12
CA HIS A 249 31.83 -0.64 -3.86
C HIS A 249 30.45 -0.61 -3.18
N ARG A 250 29.55 -1.50 -3.62
CA ARG A 250 28.21 -1.71 -3.04
C ARG A 250 27.95 -3.21 -2.92
N ALA A 251 27.38 -3.63 -1.79
CA ALA A 251 26.89 -4.99 -1.56
C ALA A 251 25.52 -4.95 -0.91
N ARG A 252 24.54 -5.63 -1.53
CA ARG A 252 23.19 -5.83 -1.00
C ARG A 252 23.08 -7.23 -0.42
N ILE A 253 22.61 -7.30 0.81
CA ILE A 253 22.41 -8.56 1.52
C ILE A 253 20.94 -8.64 1.92
N HIS A 254 20.29 -9.72 1.52
CA HIS A 254 18.89 -10.00 1.81
C HIS A 254 18.82 -11.15 2.81
N ALA A 255 17.79 -11.13 3.66
CA ALA A 255 17.47 -12.29 4.47
C ALA A 255 15.96 -12.51 4.57
N VAL A 256 15.61 -13.78 4.75
CA VAL A 256 14.23 -14.23 4.97
C VAL A 256 14.23 -15.27 6.09
N THR A 257 13.14 -15.32 6.85
CA THR A 257 12.89 -16.39 7.83
C THR A 257 11.60 -17.13 7.47
N ALA A 258 11.52 -18.40 7.84
CA ALA A 258 10.32 -19.20 7.60
C ALA A 258 10.04 -20.11 8.80
N GLY A 259 8.81 -20.01 9.32
CA GLY A 259 8.20 -20.95 10.24
C GLY A 259 7.14 -21.77 9.49
N GLU A 260 5.88 -21.69 9.92
CA GLU A 260 4.74 -22.19 9.15
C GLU A 260 4.49 -21.34 7.90
N ARG A 261 4.89 -20.08 7.94
CA ARG A 261 4.88 -19.14 6.83
C ARG A 261 6.25 -18.48 6.68
N ARG A 262 6.55 -17.96 5.48
CA ARG A 262 7.75 -17.13 5.25
C ARG A 262 7.51 -15.68 5.68
N SER A 263 8.56 -14.98 6.10
CA SER A 263 8.53 -13.51 6.20
C SER A 263 8.58 -12.87 4.79
N ILE A 264 8.28 -11.59 4.69
CA ILE A 264 8.88 -10.78 3.61
C ILE A 264 10.38 -10.69 3.85
N SER A 265 11.17 -10.41 2.80
CA SER A 265 12.61 -10.25 2.97
C SER A 265 12.98 -8.88 3.51
N ASP A 266 14.02 -8.82 4.35
CA ASP A 266 14.66 -7.56 4.70
C ASP A 266 16.01 -7.43 4.00
N THR A 267 16.47 -6.19 3.81
CA THR A 267 17.66 -5.86 3.02
C THR A 267 18.51 -4.82 3.72
N VAL A 268 19.82 -5.06 3.74
CA VAL A 268 20.82 -4.04 4.07
C VAL A 268 21.74 -3.81 2.88
N VAL A 269 22.13 -2.56 2.68
CA VAL A 269 23.10 -2.15 1.67
C VAL A 269 24.35 -1.66 2.36
N LEU A 270 25.48 -2.22 1.98
CA LEU A 270 26.81 -1.89 2.46
C LEU A 270 27.56 -1.14 1.37
N ASP A 271 27.77 0.15 1.57
CA ASP A 271 28.56 0.99 0.65
C ASP A 271 29.96 1.21 1.21
N ALA A 272 30.96 0.67 0.53
CA ALA A 272 32.36 0.91 0.88
C ALA A 272 32.76 2.33 0.47
N THR A 273 32.84 3.24 1.46
CA THR A 273 33.17 4.67 1.24
C THR A 273 34.66 4.99 1.35
N GLY A 274 35.50 3.95 1.50
CA GLY A 274 36.96 4.02 1.61
C GLY A 274 37.54 2.72 2.15
N SER A 275 38.82 2.72 2.51
CA SER A 275 39.49 1.50 2.98
C SER A 275 39.11 1.06 4.40
N GLU A 276 38.40 1.89 5.18
CA GLU A 276 38.11 1.65 6.59
C GLU A 276 36.70 2.08 7.01
N SER A 277 35.84 2.58 6.10
CA SER A 277 34.48 3.02 6.41
C SER A 277 33.46 2.39 5.49
N VAL A 278 32.41 1.86 6.09
CA VAL A 278 31.26 1.28 5.40
C VAL A 278 30.02 2.04 5.86
N ALA A 279 29.29 2.62 4.89
CA ALA A 279 27.97 3.16 5.15
C ALA A 279 26.94 2.01 5.06
N VAL A 280 26.00 2.02 5.97
CA VAL A 280 24.90 1.04 5.98
C VAL A 280 23.61 1.78 5.72
N THR A 281 22.87 1.35 4.70
CA THR A 281 21.53 1.83 4.40
C THR A 281 20.54 0.67 4.39
N ARG A 282 19.26 0.98 4.59
CA ARG A 282 18.17 0.02 4.72
C ARG A 282 17.05 0.45 3.79
N PRO A 283 17.00 -0.08 2.58
CA PRO A 283 16.06 0.39 1.57
C PRO A 283 14.59 0.12 1.91
N ASN A 284 14.29 -0.80 2.83
CA ASN A 284 12.91 -1.04 3.27
C ASN A 284 12.44 -0.04 4.34
N ASP A 285 13.35 0.70 4.96
CA ASP A 285 12.99 1.76 5.90
C ASP A 285 12.57 3.02 5.14
N PRO A 286 11.60 3.79 5.64
CA PRO A 286 11.21 5.05 5.05
C PRO A 286 12.35 6.07 5.11
N PRO A 287 12.36 7.10 4.24
CA PRO A 287 13.23 8.24 4.44
C PRO A 287 12.94 8.89 5.80
N ALA A 288 13.96 9.43 6.47
CA ALA A 288 13.84 9.96 7.83
C ALA A 288 12.71 10.98 8.03
N TRP A 289 12.42 11.81 7.02
CA TRP A 289 11.32 12.76 7.06
C TRP A 289 9.94 12.09 7.01
N ALA A 290 9.85 10.85 6.49
CA ALA A 290 8.62 10.11 6.29
C ALA A 290 8.36 9.02 7.34
N GLU A 291 9.14 8.95 8.42
CA GLU A 291 8.92 7.99 9.51
C GLU A 291 7.62 8.25 10.28
N THR A 292 7.31 9.53 10.54
CA THR A 292 6.12 9.92 11.34
C THR A 292 5.50 11.24 10.88
N PRO A 293 5.37 11.52 9.59
CA PRO A 293 4.90 12.83 9.10
C PRO A 293 3.41 13.00 9.37
N THR A 294 2.99 14.25 9.52
CA THR A 294 1.59 14.65 9.36
C THR A 294 1.34 14.94 7.89
N VAL A 295 0.49 14.14 7.26
CA VAL A 295 0.14 14.27 5.84
C VAL A 295 -1.13 15.12 5.68
N TYR A 296 -1.13 16.01 4.70
CA TYR A 296 -2.33 16.73 4.30
C TYR A 296 -2.66 16.46 2.84
N GLU A 297 -3.77 15.79 2.60
CA GLU A 297 -4.21 15.47 1.25
C GLU A 297 -5.07 16.57 0.65
N ILE A 298 -4.75 17.02 -0.56
CA ILE A 298 -5.54 18.00 -1.31
C ILE A 298 -6.16 17.36 -2.56
N PHE A 299 -7.50 17.37 -2.64
CA PHE A 299 -8.15 17.22 -3.93
C PHE A 299 -7.98 18.52 -4.72
N VAL A 300 -7.06 18.50 -5.66
CA VAL A 300 -6.46 19.71 -6.26
C VAL A 300 -7.45 20.69 -6.87
N ARG A 301 -8.61 20.24 -7.34
CA ARG A 301 -9.58 21.10 -8.05
C ARG A 301 -10.64 21.75 -7.16
N SER A 302 -10.71 21.39 -5.89
CA SER A 302 -11.72 21.92 -4.95
C SER A 302 -11.12 22.74 -3.81
N PHE A 303 -9.80 22.78 -3.66
CA PHE A 303 -9.11 23.39 -2.54
C PHE A 303 -9.24 24.92 -2.47
N ALA A 304 -9.34 25.63 -3.61
CA ALA A 304 -9.53 27.09 -3.58
C ALA A 304 -10.91 27.52 -3.07
N GLY A 305 -11.87 26.59 -2.96
CA GLY A 305 -13.23 26.84 -2.52
C GLY A 305 -14.21 27.08 -3.69
N GLU A 306 -15.46 27.36 -3.36
CA GLU A 306 -16.56 27.43 -4.34
C GLU A 306 -16.43 28.57 -5.37
N THR A 307 -15.79 29.67 -4.98
CA THR A 307 -15.83 30.92 -5.78
C THR A 307 -14.63 31.13 -6.67
N LEU A 308 -13.58 30.36 -6.50
CA LEU A 308 -12.33 30.47 -7.26
C LEU A 308 -11.93 29.10 -7.82
N PRO A 309 -11.49 29.03 -9.10
CA PRO A 309 -10.87 27.81 -9.59
C PRO A 309 -9.56 27.58 -8.81
N THR A 310 -9.31 26.34 -8.43
CA THR A 310 -8.00 25.99 -7.84
C THR A 310 -6.95 26.00 -8.93
N THR A 311 -5.81 26.64 -8.62
CA THR A 311 -4.58 26.59 -9.42
C THR A 311 -3.42 26.37 -8.48
N PHE A 312 -2.24 25.99 -9.01
CA PHE A 312 -1.02 25.88 -8.20
C PHE A 312 -0.72 27.17 -7.42
N ALA A 313 -0.91 28.34 -8.05
CA ALA A 313 -0.75 29.64 -7.37
C ALA A 313 -1.79 29.87 -6.26
N GLU A 314 -2.99 29.32 -6.37
CA GLU A 314 -3.99 29.41 -5.28
C GLU A 314 -3.67 28.46 -4.13
N ILE A 315 -3.06 27.29 -4.40
CA ILE A 315 -2.53 26.40 -3.36
C ILE A 315 -1.35 27.07 -2.66
N GLU A 316 -0.39 27.59 -3.42
CA GLU A 316 0.80 28.31 -2.91
C GLU A 316 0.45 29.45 -1.94
N ARG A 317 -0.59 30.21 -2.21
CA ARG A 317 -1.08 31.29 -1.31
C ARG A 317 -1.59 30.79 0.05
N ARG A 318 -1.82 29.49 0.18
CA ARG A 318 -2.39 28.87 1.39
C ARG A 318 -1.38 28.03 2.17
N ILE A 319 -0.11 28.07 1.78
CA ILE A 319 0.95 27.35 2.50
C ILE A 319 1.04 27.81 3.96
N GLU A 320 0.89 29.12 4.26
CA GLU A 320 0.84 29.61 5.65
C GLU A 320 -0.29 28.97 6.48
N TYR A 321 -1.39 28.57 5.86
CA TYR A 321 -2.44 27.84 6.54
C TYR A 321 -2.00 26.40 6.87
N LEU A 322 -1.34 25.71 5.94
CA LEU A 322 -0.78 24.38 6.15
C LEU A 322 0.34 24.39 7.21
N GLU A 323 1.22 25.39 7.17
CA GLU A 323 2.19 25.62 8.26
C GLU A 323 1.50 25.76 9.63
N SER A 324 0.35 26.44 9.69
CA SER A 324 -0.43 26.61 10.95
C SER A 324 -1.13 25.33 11.44
N LEU A 325 -1.10 24.28 10.66
CA LEU A 325 -1.58 22.94 10.98
C LEU A 325 -0.42 21.95 11.23
N ASP A 326 0.81 22.42 11.36
CA ASP A 326 2.02 21.59 11.54
C ASP A 326 2.06 20.42 10.53
N VAL A 327 1.77 20.70 9.23
CA VAL A 327 1.80 19.71 8.14
C VAL A 327 3.24 19.49 7.70
N ASP A 328 3.67 18.25 7.64
CA ASP A 328 5.02 17.86 7.19
C ASP A 328 5.05 17.45 5.71
N CYS A 329 3.95 16.92 5.18
CA CYS A 329 3.84 16.42 3.82
C CYS A 329 2.51 16.80 3.16
N LEU A 330 2.59 17.39 1.99
CA LEU A 330 1.45 17.71 1.13
C LEU A 330 1.29 16.63 0.07
N TRP A 331 0.15 15.94 0.09
CA TRP A 331 -0.22 15.03 -0.99
C TRP A 331 -1.24 15.70 -1.92
N LEU A 332 -0.90 15.76 -3.20
CA LEU A 332 -1.74 16.32 -4.26
C LEU A 332 -2.35 15.19 -5.09
N THR A 333 -3.68 15.11 -5.18
CA THR A 333 -4.35 14.21 -6.14
C THR A 333 -3.96 14.54 -7.57
N PRO A 334 -4.25 13.70 -8.60
CA PRO A 334 -3.59 13.80 -9.90
C PRO A 334 -3.61 15.20 -10.51
N MET A 335 -2.42 15.73 -10.74
CA MET A 335 -2.20 17.10 -11.25
C MET A 335 -1.74 17.12 -12.71
N LEU A 336 -1.52 15.95 -13.33
CA LEU A 336 -1.12 15.81 -14.73
C LEU A 336 -2.30 16.06 -15.69
N ALA A 337 -1.99 16.24 -16.97
CA ALA A 337 -2.99 16.53 -17.99
C ALA A 337 -4.07 15.44 -18.05
N SER A 338 -5.32 15.84 -17.81
CA SER A 338 -6.49 14.96 -17.79
C SER A 338 -7.74 15.70 -18.22
N PRO A 339 -8.68 15.06 -18.93
CA PRO A 339 -9.96 15.67 -19.29
C PRO A 339 -10.99 15.65 -18.15
N THR A 340 -10.67 15.01 -17.02
CA THR A 340 -11.59 14.83 -15.88
C THR A 340 -11.24 15.71 -14.70
N THR A 341 -12.24 16.05 -13.89
CA THR A 341 -12.03 16.84 -12.66
C THR A 341 -11.31 16.05 -11.56
N HIS A 342 -11.40 14.73 -11.55
CA HIS A 342 -10.66 13.89 -10.60
C HIS A 342 -9.19 13.66 -11.00
N GLY A 343 -8.85 13.83 -12.28
CA GLY A 343 -7.45 13.79 -12.75
C GLY A 343 -6.92 12.41 -13.14
N TYR A 344 -7.56 11.30 -12.76
CA TYR A 344 -7.04 9.93 -12.98
C TYR A 344 -7.06 9.44 -14.44
N HIS A 345 -7.68 10.16 -15.36
CA HIS A 345 -7.67 9.84 -16.79
C HIS A 345 -6.53 10.59 -17.49
N ILE A 346 -5.30 10.15 -17.30
CA ILE A 346 -4.12 10.84 -17.81
C ILE A 346 -4.07 10.83 -19.34
N THR A 347 -3.87 12.00 -19.95
CA THR A 347 -3.69 12.17 -21.41
C THR A 347 -2.28 12.63 -21.78
N ASP A 348 -1.51 13.18 -20.85
CA ASP A 348 -0.11 13.49 -21.01
C ASP A 348 0.57 13.38 -19.64
N TYR A 349 1.62 12.56 -19.55
CA TYR A 349 2.37 12.33 -18.31
C TYR A 349 3.49 13.34 -18.07
N PHE A 350 3.83 14.14 -19.06
CA PHE A 350 4.97 15.07 -19.02
C PHE A 350 4.55 16.52 -18.84
N ASP A 351 3.24 16.79 -18.87
CA ASP A 351 2.70 18.13 -18.68
C ASP A 351 1.63 18.15 -17.58
N THR A 352 1.53 19.29 -16.90
CA THR A 352 0.52 19.54 -15.87
C THR A 352 -0.83 19.86 -16.50
N ALA A 353 -1.91 19.63 -15.75
CA ALA A 353 -3.25 19.98 -16.19
C ALA A 353 -3.38 21.50 -16.37
N SER A 354 -3.77 21.93 -17.57
CA SER A 354 -3.79 23.35 -17.95
C SER A 354 -4.75 24.22 -17.11
N ASP A 355 -5.75 23.59 -16.48
CA ASP A 355 -6.67 24.25 -15.53
C ASP A 355 -6.02 24.53 -14.18
N LEU A 356 -4.99 23.78 -13.80
CA LEU A 356 -4.23 23.99 -12.57
C LEU A 356 -3.07 24.98 -12.75
N GLY A 357 -2.48 25.05 -13.95
CA GLY A 357 -1.38 25.92 -14.27
C GLY A 357 -0.27 25.24 -15.06
N SER A 358 0.81 25.98 -15.35
CA SER A 358 1.95 25.42 -16.05
C SER A 358 2.87 24.63 -15.11
N ARG A 359 3.80 23.86 -15.69
CA ARG A 359 4.84 23.14 -14.96
C ARG A 359 5.67 24.08 -14.08
N GLU A 360 6.06 25.25 -14.58
CA GLU A 360 6.83 26.21 -13.79
C GLU A 360 6.02 26.73 -12.58
N ALA A 361 4.69 26.82 -12.70
CA ALA A 361 3.85 27.18 -11.56
C ALA A 361 3.76 26.05 -10.53
N PHE A 362 3.81 24.80 -10.96
CA PHE A 362 3.89 23.63 -10.06
C PHE A 362 5.26 23.60 -9.35
N GLU A 363 6.36 23.77 -10.09
CA GLU A 363 7.70 23.80 -9.51
C GLU A 363 7.84 24.94 -8.49
N SER A 364 7.23 26.13 -8.75
CA SER A 364 7.16 27.24 -7.78
C SER A 364 6.39 26.86 -6.50
N LEU A 365 5.27 26.12 -6.63
CA LEU A 365 4.55 25.61 -5.48
C LEU A 365 5.42 24.65 -4.66
N VAL A 366 6.13 23.72 -5.30
CA VAL A 366 7.04 22.79 -4.62
C VAL A 366 8.16 23.55 -3.90
N GLU A 367 8.80 24.51 -4.56
CA GLU A 367 9.83 25.37 -3.93
C GLU A 367 9.26 26.10 -2.70
N ARG A 368 8.05 26.63 -2.79
CA ARG A 368 7.40 27.34 -1.66
C ARG A 368 7.04 26.38 -0.50
N CYS A 369 6.64 25.14 -0.81
CA CYS A 369 6.46 24.10 0.21
C CYS A 369 7.78 23.79 0.92
N HIS A 370 8.86 23.59 0.16
CA HIS A 370 10.20 23.34 0.72
C HIS A 370 10.71 24.51 1.59
N GLU A 371 10.42 25.75 1.23
CA GLU A 371 10.74 26.93 2.07
C GLU A 371 9.99 26.91 3.41
N ALA A 372 8.87 26.18 3.50
CA ALA A 372 8.06 25.98 4.69
C ALA A 372 8.34 24.64 5.39
N ASP A 373 9.41 23.93 5.02
CA ASP A 373 9.76 22.59 5.49
C ASP A 373 8.67 21.53 5.22
N ILE A 374 7.80 21.74 4.21
CA ILE A 374 6.75 20.83 3.78
C ILE A 374 7.23 20.04 2.56
N LYS A 375 7.20 18.72 2.64
CA LYS A 375 7.46 17.80 1.54
C LYS A 375 6.26 17.69 0.61
N VAL A 376 6.48 17.35 -0.66
CA VAL A 376 5.40 17.25 -1.66
C VAL A 376 5.41 15.90 -2.32
N ILE A 377 4.28 15.20 -2.29
CA ILE A 377 4.04 13.99 -3.07
C ILE A 377 2.80 14.19 -3.96
N PHE A 378 2.72 13.43 -5.07
CA PHE A 378 1.52 13.42 -5.90
C PHE A 378 1.20 12.01 -6.42
N ASP A 379 -0.01 11.85 -6.97
CA ASP A 379 -0.49 10.58 -7.53
C ASP A 379 0.25 10.20 -8.81
N LEU A 380 1.00 9.09 -8.75
CA LEU A 380 1.58 8.43 -9.90
C LEU A 380 0.59 7.38 -10.46
N VAL A 381 -0.10 7.71 -11.53
CA VAL A 381 -1.11 6.86 -12.17
C VAL A 381 -0.48 6.12 -13.35
N ILE A 382 0.08 4.94 -13.11
CA ILE A 382 0.77 4.15 -14.14
C ILE A 382 0.16 2.75 -14.39
N ASN A 383 -0.94 2.40 -13.73
CA ASN A 383 -1.67 1.17 -14.06
C ASN A 383 -2.42 1.29 -15.40
N HIS A 384 -2.94 2.46 -15.73
CA HIS A 384 -3.78 2.72 -16.88
C HIS A 384 -3.55 4.12 -17.46
N THR A 385 -4.12 4.40 -18.62
CA THR A 385 -4.19 5.75 -19.19
C THR A 385 -5.63 6.17 -19.39
N SER A 386 -5.85 7.43 -19.80
CA SER A 386 -7.12 7.79 -20.44
C SER A 386 -7.29 7.06 -21.75
N ARG A 387 -8.54 6.72 -22.10
CA ARG A 387 -8.90 6.33 -23.47
C ARG A 387 -8.55 7.41 -24.49
N ASP A 388 -8.54 8.68 -24.08
CA ASP A 388 -8.20 9.82 -24.94
C ASP A 388 -6.68 10.03 -25.07
N HIS A 389 -5.86 9.22 -24.37
CA HIS A 389 -4.40 9.29 -24.48
C HIS A 389 -3.94 8.94 -25.90
N PRO A 390 -3.00 9.71 -26.51
CA PRO A 390 -2.53 9.46 -27.87
C PRO A 390 -2.06 8.02 -28.13
N ALA A 391 -1.35 7.41 -27.20
CA ALA A 391 -0.89 6.02 -27.31
C ALA A 391 -2.07 5.03 -27.46
N PHE A 392 -3.16 5.21 -26.66
CA PHE A 392 -4.32 4.35 -26.78
C PHE A 392 -5.06 4.58 -28.11
N GLN A 393 -5.16 5.82 -28.57
CA GLN A 393 -5.74 6.12 -29.87
C GLN A 393 -4.99 5.47 -31.04
N MET A 394 -3.64 5.41 -30.95
CA MET A 394 -2.79 4.70 -31.91
C MET A 394 -2.96 3.18 -31.82
N HIS A 395 -3.03 2.63 -30.60
CA HIS A 395 -3.34 1.21 -30.36
C HIS A 395 -4.68 0.81 -30.96
N ALA A 396 -5.74 1.58 -30.68
CA ALA A 396 -7.09 1.34 -31.19
C ALA A 396 -7.18 1.51 -32.73
N ALA A 397 -6.32 2.33 -33.31
CA ALA A 397 -6.20 2.50 -34.78
C ALA A 397 -5.37 1.38 -35.44
N GLY A 398 -4.85 0.41 -34.68
CA GLY A 398 -4.04 -0.70 -35.20
C GLY A 398 -2.65 -0.29 -35.69
N VAL A 399 -2.07 0.78 -35.12
CA VAL A 399 -0.70 1.18 -35.42
C VAL A 399 0.26 0.17 -34.79
N GLU A 400 1.08 -0.49 -35.60
CA GLU A 400 1.95 -1.61 -35.22
C GLU A 400 2.86 -1.29 -34.02
N GLU A 401 3.41 -0.08 -33.94
CA GLU A 401 4.28 0.40 -32.86
C GLU A 401 3.59 0.39 -31.47
N TYR A 402 2.25 0.48 -31.46
CA TYR A 402 1.44 0.52 -30.23
C TYR A 402 0.60 -0.75 -30.03
N ALA A 403 0.85 -1.81 -30.79
CA ALA A 403 0.02 -3.01 -30.77
C ALA A 403 0.02 -3.72 -29.41
N ASP A 404 1.14 -3.68 -28.69
CA ASP A 404 1.37 -4.32 -27.40
C ASP A 404 1.34 -3.37 -26.18
N HIS A 405 0.95 -2.10 -26.36
CA HIS A 405 1.00 -1.11 -25.27
C HIS A 405 -0.10 -1.29 -24.23
N PHE A 406 -1.21 -1.89 -24.62
CA PHE A 406 -2.37 -2.09 -23.75
C PHE A 406 -2.73 -3.56 -23.65
N ARG A 407 -3.18 -3.99 -22.47
CA ARG A 407 -3.65 -5.36 -22.27
C ARG A 407 -4.87 -5.63 -23.11
N ARG A 408 -4.97 -6.86 -23.61
CA ARG A 408 -6.14 -7.36 -24.35
C ARG A 408 -6.64 -8.62 -23.68
N VAL A 409 -7.95 -8.79 -23.67
CA VAL A 409 -8.63 -9.96 -23.09
C VAL A 409 -9.65 -10.48 -24.06
N ASP A 410 -9.98 -11.77 -23.94
CA ASP A 410 -11.00 -12.42 -24.74
C ASP A 410 -12.34 -11.67 -24.57
N ALA A 411 -13.06 -11.44 -25.66
CA ALA A 411 -14.34 -10.74 -25.64
C ALA A 411 -15.39 -11.44 -24.76
N ASP A 412 -15.29 -12.76 -24.60
CA ASP A 412 -16.17 -13.55 -23.71
C ASP A 412 -15.94 -13.24 -22.21
N ARG A 413 -14.81 -12.62 -21.86
CA ARG A 413 -14.52 -12.13 -20.51
C ARG A 413 -15.05 -10.73 -20.25
N ASN A 414 -15.44 -10.02 -21.29
CA ASN A 414 -16.07 -8.72 -21.14
C ASN A 414 -17.53 -8.90 -20.74
N VAL A 415 -17.88 -8.50 -19.54
CA VAL A 415 -19.26 -8.47 -19.05
C VAL A 415 -19.93 -7.12 -19.32
N VAL A 416 -19.20 -6.17 -19.92
CA VAL A 416 -19.65 -4.80 -20.16
C VAL A 416 -20.37 -4.70 -21.49
N ASP A 417 -21.62 -4.26 -21.47
CA ASP A 417 -22.38 -3.83 -22.67
C ASP A 417 -22.07 -2.35 -22.95
N VAL A 418 -20.88 -2.09 -23.48
CA VAL A 418 -20.46 -0.72 -23.75
C VAL A 418 -20.74 -0.33 -25.20
N GLU A 419 -21.35 0.84 -25.41
CA GLU A 419 -21.65 1.45 -26.70
C GLU A 419 -20.44 1.55 -27.65
N TRP A 420 -19.22 1.42 -27.13
CA TRP A 420 -17.96 1.49 -27.89
C TRP A 420 -17.23 0.13 -27.99
N ALA A 421 -17.89 -0.98 -27.67
CA ALA A 421 -17.49 -2.31 -28.15
C ALA A 421 -17.42 -2.40 -29.71
N GLU A 422 -17.63 -1.28 -30.39
CA GLU A 422 -17.38 -1.07 -31.82
C GLU A 422 -15.90 -1.25 -32.24
N VAL A 423 -14.96 -1.32 -31.28
CA VAL A 423 -13.56 -1.66 -31.53
C VAL A 423 -13.33 -3.18 -31.46
N ARG A 424 -14.36 -3.99 -31.69
CA ARG A 424 -14.22 -5.44 -31.87
C ARG A 424 -13.53 -5.68 -33.20
N GLU A 425 -12.26 -6.04 -33.16
CA GLU A 425 -11.63 -6.71 -34.27
C GLU A 425 -12.35 -8.05 -34.53
N GLU A 426 -12.50 -8.43 -35.80
CA GLU A 426 -12.94 -9.78 -36.20
C GLU A 426 -11.87 -10.74 -35.66
N GLY A 427 -12.04 -11.31 -34.47
CA GLY A 427 -11.07 -12.22 -33.86
C GLY A 427 -11.22 -12.42 -32.36
N GLY A 428 -11.98 -11.57 -31.69
CA GLY A 428 -12.41 -11.84 -30.32
C GLY A 428 -11.72 -11.07 -29.22
N ASP A 429 -10.50 -10.55 -29.39
CA ASP A 429 -9.81 -9.84 -28.30
C ASP A 429 -10.19 -8.36 -28.25
N ILE A 430 -10.42 -7.86 -27.03
CA ILE A 430 -10.74 -6.47 -26.74
C ILE A 430 -9.72 -5.87 -25.78
N PRO A 431 -9.51 -4.54 -25.75
CA PRO A 431 -8.74 -3.91 -24.70
C PRO A 431 -9.30 -4.23 -23.31
N GLU A 432 -8.43 -4.51 -22.35
CA GLU A 432 -8.81 -4.64 -20.95
C GLU A 432 -8.91 -3.25 -20.32
N TYR A 433 -9.94 -3.05 -19.51
CA TYR A 433 -10.17 -1.80 -18.80
C TYR A 433 -10.17 -2.06 -17.30
N TYR A 434 -9.56 -1.14 -16.53
CA TYR A 434 -9.57 -1.20 -15.07
C TYR A 434 -11.01 -1.17 -14.54
N PHE A 435 -11.38 -2.15 -13.75
CA PHE A 435 -12.76 -2.39 -13.28
C PHE A 435 -13.81 -2.38 -14.39
N ASN A 436 -13.47 -2.73 -15.62
CA ASN A 436 -14.31 -2.56 -16.79
C ASN A 436 -14.78 -1.11 -17.06
N TRP A 437 -14.14 -0.13 -16.46
CA TRP A 437 -14.46 1.27 -16.74
C TRP A 437 -13.91 1.69 -18.09
N ALA A 438 -14.81 1.87 -18.98
CA ALA A 438 -14.60 2.07 -20.40
C ALA A 438 -13.68 3.24 -20.80
N ARG A 439 -13.15 4.00 -19.88
CA ARG A 439 -12.33 5.18 -20.14
C ARG A 439 -10.88 5.03 -19.73
N ILE A 440 -10.52 3.92 -19.07
CA ILE A 440 -9.21 3.71 -18.47
C ILE A 440 -8.63 2.34 -18.85
N PRO A 441 -8.10 2.22 -20.09
CA PRO A 441 -7.47 0.99 -20.56
C PRO A 441 -6.18 0.68 -19.78
N ASN A 442 -6.00 -0.58 -19.39
CA ASN A 442 -4.84 -1.06 -18.65
C ASN A 442 -3.60 -1.12 -19.55
N LEU A 443 -2.48 -0.64 -19.02
CA LEU A 443 -1.17 -0.75 -19.65
C LEU A 443 -0.66 -2.20 -19.62
N ASN A 444 0.07 -2.60 -20.66
CA ASN A 444 0.66 -3.93 -20.77
C ASN A 444 2.14 -3.90 -20.34
N TYR A 445 2.43 -4.35 -19.13
CA TYR A 445 3.81 -4.40 -18.61
C TYR A 445 4.65 -5.56 -19.17
N ASP A 446 4.08 -6.45 -19.98
CA ASP A 446 4.86 -7.41 -20.77
C ASP A 446 5.52 -6.73 -21.99
N SER A 447 5.08 -5.52 -22.35
CA SER A 447 5.74 -4.67 -23.34
C SER A 447 6.93 -3.91 -22.76
N LEU A 448 8.12 -4.14 -23.32
CA LEU A 448 9.33 -3.38 -22.95
C LEU A 448 9.20 -1.88 -23.27
N ALA A 449 8.40 -1.53 -24.28
CA ALA A 449 8.14 -0.15 -24.64
C ALA A 449 7.35 0.58 -23.54
N VAL A 450 6.34 -0.07 -22.98
CA VAL A 450 5.54 0.45 -21.87
C VAL A 450 6.40 0.60 -20.61
N ARG A 451 7.18 -0.45 -20.24
CA ARG A 451 8.09 -0.37 -19.09
C ARG A 451 9.05 0.82 -19.23
N ARG A 452 9.67 0.96 -20.39
CA ARG A 452 10.57 2.07 -20.66
C ARG A 452 9.87 3.44 -20.58
N TRP A 453 8.66 3.53 -21.09
CA TRP A 453 7.87 4.75 -21.06
C TRP A 453 7.53 5.14 -19.62
N MET A 454 7.03 4.22 -18.79
CA MET A 454 6.70 4.49 -17.40
C MET A 454 7.93 4.83 -16.56
N LEU A 455 9.06 4.18 -16.78
CA LEU A 455 10.34 4.55 -16.13
C LEU A 455 10.81 5.96 -16.48
N ASN A 456 10.62 6.41 -17.73
CA ASN A 456 10.93 7.77 -18.12
C ASN A 456 10.06 8.81 -17.38
N ILE A 457 8.79 8.47 -17.08
CA ILE A 457 7.90 9.33 -16.29
C ILE A 457 8.40 9.43 -14.85
N VAL A 458 8.82 8.32 -14.27
CA VAL A 458 9.42 8.31 -12.93
C VAL A 458 10.70 9.15 -12.90
N ASP A 459 11.62 8.97 -13.85
CA ASP A 459 12.87 9.74 -13.96
C ASP A 459 12.58 11.26 -14.09
N GLU A 460 11.50 11.63 -14.79
CA GLU A 460 11.11 13.03 -15.02
C GLU A 460 10.64 13.74 -13.75
N TRP A 461 9.81 13.04 -12.93
CA TRP A 461 9.16 13.66 -11.78
C TRP A 461 9.89 13.43 -10.46
N ALA A 462 10.68 12.35 -10.33
CA ALA A 462 11.44 12.08 -9.10
C ALA A 462 12.51 13.15 -8.78
N GLY A 463 12.88 13.99 -9.75
CA GLY A 463 13.75 15.14 -9.53
C GLY A 463 13.02 16.43 -9.12
N VAL A 464 11.69 16.42 -9.06
CA VAL A 464 10.86 17.60 -8.80
C VAL A 464 10.16 17.51 -7.45
N VAL A 465 9.68 16.33 -7.07
CA VAL A 465 8.91 16.09 -5.84
C VAL A 465 9.65 15.15 -4.90
N ASP A 466 9.14 14.99 -3.67
CA ASP A 466 9.78 14.20 -2.62
C ASP A 466 9.22 12.78 -2.53
N GLY A 467 8.17 12.44 -3.29
CA GLY A 467 7.58 11.12 -3.28
C GLY A 467 6.39 10.97 -4.23
N PHE A 468 5.93 9.73 -4.34
CA PHE A 468 4.71 9.38 -5.07
C PHE A 468 3.73 8.65 -4.17
N ARG A 469 2.44 8.95 -4.33
CA ARG A 469 1.37 8.02 -4.02
C ARG A 469 1.06 7.24 -5.30
N CYS A 470 1.24 5.94 -5.25
CA CYS A 470 1.11 5.09 -6.41
C CYS A 470 -0.31 4.55 -6.50
N ASP A 471 -1.06 5.08 -7.47
CA ASP A 471 -2.44 4.73 -7.76
C ASP A 471 -2.55 3.27 -8.22
N VAL A 472 -3.52 2.54 -7.68
CA VAL A 472 -3.76 1.13 -8.05
C VAL A 472 -2.46 0.31 -8.01
N ALA A 473 -1.73 0.35 -6.90
CA ALA A 473 -0.42 -0.30 -6.81
C ALA A 473 -0.49 -1.81 -7.12
N TRP A 474 -1.58 -2.49 -6.76
CA TRP A 474 -1.82 -3.91 -7.07
C TRP A 474 -2.02 -4.21 -8.57
N GLY A 475 -2.31 -3.23 -9.39
CA GLY A 475 -2.47 -3.38 -10.83
C GLY A 475 -1.15 -3.40 -11.61
N VAL A 476 -0.03 -3.12 -10.94
CA VAL A 476 1.33 -3.11 -11.50
C VAL A 476 2.16 -4.16 -10.77
N SER A 477 3.01 -4.89 -11.50
CA SER A 477 3.74 -6.01 -10.93
C SER A 477 4.77 -5.58 -9.87
N HIS A 478 4.96 -6.41 -8.83
CA HIS A 478 6.02 -6.26 -7.83
C HIS A 478 7.42 -6.09 -8.44
N ALA A 479 7.70 -6.82 -9.52
CA ALA A 479 9.00 -6.72 -10.20
C ALA A 479 9.23 -5.34 -10.82
N PHE A 480 8.16 -4.71 -11.34
CA PHE A 480 8.26 -3.36 -11.90
C PHE A 480 8.37 -2.30 -10.80
N TRP A 481 7.61 -2.43 -9.69
CA TRP A 481 7.75 -1.52 -8.55
C TRP A 481 9.17 -1.53 -7.96
N LYS A 482 9.81 -2.71 -7.86
CA LYS A 482 11.22 -2.82 -7.45
C LYS A 482 12.17 -2.10 -8.45
N GLU A 483 11.83 -2.04 -9.74
CA GLU A 483 12.59 -1.28 -10.73
C GLU A 483 12.35 0.22 -10.62
N VAL A 484 11.09 0.63 -10.42
CA VAL A 484 10.70 2.03 -10.15
C VAL A 484 11.41 2.55 -8.91
N ARG A 485 11.44 1.76 -7.84
CA ARG A 485 12.12 2.10 -6.59
C ARG A 485 13.62 2.38 -6.77
N ASP A 486 14.30 1.58 -7.59
CA ASP A 486 15.73 1.76 -7.89
C ASP A 486 16.04 3.02 -8.74
N ARG A 487 15.01 3.70 -9.29
CA ARG A 487 15.14 4.92 -10.09
C ARG A 487 15.11 6.20 -9.25
N ALA A 488 14.42 6.16 -8.14
CA ALA A 488 14.24 7.32 -7.29
C ALA A 488 15.44 7.56 -6.36
N PRO A 489 15.64 8.79 -5.87
CA PRO A 489 16.60 9.10 -4.83
C PRO A 489 16.40 8.28 -3.54
N ASP A 490 17.44 8.12 -2.73
CA ASP A 490 17.38 7.35 -1.47
C ASP A 490 16.44 7.99 -0.43
N ASP A 491 16.18 9.30 -0.51
CA ASP A 491 15.29 10.06 0.39
C ASP A 491 13.87 10.24 -0.16
N PHE A 492 13.50 9.48 -1.20
CA PHE A 492 12.20 9.56 -1.88
C PHE A 492 11.18 8.62 -1.26
N LEU A 493 9.97 9.13 -0.99
CA LEU A 493 8.86 8.35 -0.43
C LEU A 493 8.05 7.64 -1.52
N PHE A 494 7.75 6.35 -1.28
CA PHE A 494 6.73 5.61 -2.01
C PHE A 494 5.60 5.22 -1.05
N LEU A 495 4.40 5.72 -1.34
CA LEU A 495 3.15 5.39 -0.66
C LEU A 495 2.29 4.56 -1.63
N ASP A 496 1.88 3.37 -1.23
CA ASP A 496 0.98 2.55 -2.03
C ASP A 496 -0.50 2.81 -1.75
N GLU A 497 -1.29 2.58 -2.78
CA GLU A 497 -2.70 2.28 -2.63
C GLU A 497 -2.86 0.77 -2.83
N THR A 498 -2.90 0.02 -1.73
CA THR A 498 -3.16 -1.43 -1.72
C THR A 498 -4.37 -1.71 -0.82
N ILE A 499 -5.42 -2.28 -1.41
CA ILE A 499 -6.71 -2.51 -0.76
C ILE A 499 -7.11 -3.99 -0.90
N PRO A 500 -7.18 -4.75 0.20
CA PRO A 500 -6.69 -4.41 1.54
C PRO A 500 -5.17 -4.27 1.58
N ARG A 501 -4.62 -3.66 2.64
CA ARG A 501 -3.16 -3.53 2.81
C ARG A 501 -2.47 -4.90 2.77
N ASP A 502 -1.31 -4.99 2.13
CA ASP A 502 -0.53 -6.22 1.99
C ASP A 502 0.96 -5.97 2.26
N ALA A 503 1.53 -6.72 3.22
CA ALA A 503 2.92 -6.58 3.63
C ALA A 503 3.94 -6.91 2.51
N THR A 504 3.55 -7.66 1.48
CA THR A 504 4.45 -7.99 0.36
C THR A 504 4.89 -6.75 -0.41
N TYR A 505 4.10 -5.69 -0.41
CA TYR A 505 4.46 -4.39 -1.02
C TYR A 505 5.55 -3.62 -0.25
N ASN A 506 5.86 -3.99 0.99
CA ASN A 506 7.02 -3.44 1.70
C ASN A 506 8.36 -4.07 1.27
N GLU A 507 8.35 -5.18 0.51
CA GLU A 507 9.55 -5.91 0.09
C GLU A 507 10.33 -5.19 -1.02
N GLY A 508 11.05 -4.12 -0.67
CA GLY A 508 11.87 -3.33 -1.61
C GLY A 508 11.07 -2.51 -2.61
N GLU A 509 9.83 -2.15 -2.27
CA GLU A 509 8.90 -1.41 -3.12
C GLU A 509 8.42 -0.14 -2.43
N PHE A 510 7.57 -0.24 -1.42
CA PHE A 510 6.92 0.88 -0.74
C PHE A 510 7.40 1.01 0.70
N HIS A 511 7.26 2.21 1.25
CA HIS A 511 7.60 2.53 2.63
C HIS A 511 6.37 2.82 3.48
N MET A 512 5.36 3.40 2.84
CA MET A 512 4.11 3.81 3.47
C MET A 512 2.94 3.11 2.77
N HIS A 513 1.97 2.69 3.57
CA HIS A 513 0.85 1.84 3.13
C HIS A 513 -0.47 2.43 3.60
N TYR A 514 -1.51 2.41 2.76
CA TYR A 514 -2.86 2.73 3.18
C TYR A 514 -3.28 1.80 4.32
N ASP A 515 -3.82 2.37 5.40
CA ASP A 515 -4.38 1.56 6.49
C ASP A 515 -5.90 1.41 6.36
N THR A 516 -6.30 0.63 5.38
CA THR A 516 -7.71 0.32 5.12
C THR A 516 -8.37 -0.39 6.30
N THR A 517 -7.63 -1.24 7.04
CA THR A 517 -8.17 -1.97 8.20
C THR A 517 -8.58 -1.02 9.33
N LEU A 518 -7.72 -0.04 9.68
CA LEU A 518 -8.07 0.95 10.71
C LEU A 518 -9.18 1.89 10.21
N TYR A 519 -9.12 2.34 8.96
CA TYR A 519 -10.14 3.18 8.35
C TYR A 519 -11.54 2.53 8.45
N GLU A 520 -11.69 1.30 7.96
CA GLU A 520 -12.95 0.55 8.02
C GLU A 520 -13.42 0.34 9.47
N THR A 521 -12.47 0.06 10.38
CA THR A 521 -12.77 -0.11 11.81
C THR A 521 -13.29 1.19 12.42
N LEU A 522 -12.67 2.34 12.15
CA LEU A 522 -13.15 3.64 12.64
C LEU A 522 -14.54 4.00 12.09
N CYS A 523 -14.80 3.71 10.82
CA CYS A 523 -16.12 3.88 10.22
C CYS A 523 -17.18 2.98 10.87
N ASP A 524 -16.86 1.73 11.15
CA ASP A 524 -17.77 0.80 11.80
C ASP A 524 -18.02 1.16 13.27
N ILE A 525 -17.03 1.69 13.98
CA ILE A 525 -17.21 2.25 15.33
C ILE A 525 -18.13 3.47 15.29
N GLY A 526 -17.87 4.44 14.43
CA GLY A 526 -18.70 5.64 14.30
C GLY A 526 -20.15 5.34 13.89
N LYS A 527 -20.38 4.22 13.18
CA LYS A 527 -21.73 3.73 12.82
C LYS A 527 -22.34 2.81 13.89
N GLY A 528 -21.65 2.60 15.03
CA GLY A 528 -22.11 1.73 16.12
C GLY A 528 -22.15 0.24 15.77
N LYS A 529 -21.38 -0.22 14.78
CA LYS A 529 -21.32 -1.62 14.36
C LYS A 529 -20.22 -2.42 15.07
N LYS A 530 -19.15 -1.75 15.48
CA LYS A 530 -18.04 -2.32 16.25
C LYS A 530 -17.84 -1.56 17.56
N PRO A 531 -17.34 -2.20 18.62
CA PRO A 531 -16.92 -1.51 19.83
C PRO A 531 -15.63 -0.73 19.59
N ALA A 532 -15.41 0.35 20.37
CA ALA A 532 -14.27 1.24 20.17
C ALA A 532 -12.92 0.61 20.47
N ASP A 533 -12.85 -0.46 21.28
CA ASP A 533 -11.62 -1.21 21.53
C ASP A 533 -11.13 -2.02 20.32
N ALA A 534 -11.95 -2.21 19.28
CA ALA A 534 -11.55 -2.81 18.01
C ALA A 534 -10.40 -2.04 17.31
N ILE A 535 -10.11 -0.80 17.71
CA ILE A 535 -8.93 -0.05 17.26
C ILE A 535 -7.64 -0.83 17.55
N LEU A 536 -7.52 -1.46 18.72
CA LEU A 536 -6.33 -2.22 19.10
C LEU A 536 -6.16 -3.48 18.24
N ASP A 537 -7.26 -4.16 17.94
CA ASP A 537 -7.26 -5.34 17.06
C ASP A 537 -6.82 -4.95 15.63
N ALA A 538 -7.28 -3.79 15.13
CA ALA A 538 -6.87 -3.28 13.82
C ALA A 538 -5.38 -2.92 13.73
N LEU A 539 -4.76 -2.52 14.84
CA LEU A 539 -3.31 -2.29 14.91
C LEU A 539 -2.53 -3.62 14.95
N ASP A 540 -3.01 -4.59 15.71
CA ASP A 540 -2.37 -5.92 15.84
C ASP A 540 -2.43 -6.69 14.51
N ASP A 541 -3.45 -6.45 13.69
CA ASP A 541 -3.58 -7.06 12.36
C ASP A 541 -2.38 -6.78 11.45
N ALA A 542 -1.78 -5.58 11.50
CA ALA A 542 -0.56 -5.28 10.74
C ALA A 542 0.62 -6.20 11.12
N THR A 543 0.76 -6.50 12.41
CA THR A 543 1.76 -7.46 12.92
C THR A 543 1.47 -8.87 12.42
N ARG A 544 0.20 -9.28 12.43
CA ARG A 544 -0.25 -10.58 11.93
C ARG A 544 -0.03 -10.73 10.43
N ALA A 545 -0.26 -9.67 9.66
CA ALA A 545 0.02 -9.62 8.21
C ALA A 545 1.52 -9.69 7.87
N GLY A 546 2.40 -9.42 8.85
CA GLY A 546 3.85 -9.52 8.71
C GLY A 546 4.53 -8.22 8.28
N PHE A 547 3.89 -7.07 8.45
CA PHE A 547 4.56 -5.78 8.24
C PHE A 547 5.73 -5.63 9.21
N PRO A 548 6.91 -5.19 8.73
CA PRO A 548 8.04 -4.89 9.63
C PRO A 548 7.71 -3.69 10.52
N ASP A 549 8.38 -3.60 11.67
CA ASP A 549 8.18 -2.50 12.62
C ASP A 549 8.52 -1.12 12.03
N SER A 550 9.28 -1.07 10.92
CA SER A 550 9.62 0.14 10.19
C SER A 550 8.60 0.54 9.12
N ALA A 551 7.63 -0.30 8.79
CA ALA A 551 6.58 0.05 7.83
C ALA A 551 5.71 1.19 8.38
N VAL A 552 5.47 2.20 7.58
CA VAL A 552 4.63 3.33 7.95
C VAL A 552 3.21 3.09 7.44
N HIS A 553 2.23 3.18 8.33
CA HIS A 553 0.82 3.11 7.95
C HIS A 553 0.23 4.52 7.89
N LEU A 554 -0.36 4.88 6.75
CA LEU A 554 -1.11 6.12 6.59
C LEU A 554 -2.44 6.00 7.32
N ARG A 555 -2.60 6.75 8.41
CA ARG A 555 -3.78 6.72 9.28
C ARG A 555 -4.76 7.81 8.87
N TYR A 556 -5.93 7.43 8.39
CA TYR A 556 -6.93 8.38 7.90
C TYR A 556 -8.34 7.98 8.33
N VAL A 557 -9.25 8.93 8.33
CA VAL A 557 -10.68 8.73 8.56
C VAL A 557 -11.51 8.96 7.30
N GLU A 558 -10.94 9.63 6.31
CA GLU A 558 -11.52 9.91 5.00
C GLU A 558 -10.42 10.29 4.01
N ASN A 559 -10.66 10.10 2.71
CA ASN A 559 -9.80 10.52 1.63
C ASN A 559 -10.65 10.95 0.41
N HIS A 560 -10.02 11.18 -0.74
CA HIS A 560 -10.72 11.64 -1.94
C HIS A 560 -11.62 10.59 -2.59
N ASP A 561 -11.51 9.32 -2.27
CA ASP A 561 -12.33 8.21 -2.80
C ASP A 561 -13.46 7.81 -1.85
N GLU A 562 -13.33 8.14 -0.58
CA GLU A 562 -14.29 7.78 0.45
C GLU A 562 -15.29 8.90 0.73
N ASP A 563 -16.45 8.53 1.27
CA ASP A 563 -17.42 9.49 1.76
C ASP A 563 -16.88 10.25 2.98
N ARG A 564 -17.39 11.45 3.21
CA ARG A 564 -16.98 12.25 4.37
C ARG A 564 -17.44 11.60 5.67
N TYR A 565 -16.52 11.39 6.60
CA TYR A 565 -16.80 10.77 7.88
C TYR A 565 -17.89 11.52 8.68
N ILE A 566 -17.87 12.85 8.61
CA ILE A 566 -18.87 13.70 9.26
C ILE A 566 -20.29 13.54 8.70
N ASP A 567 -20.42 13.14 7.42
CA ASP A 567 -21.72 12.89 6.78
C ASP A 567 -22.22 11.47 7.10
N GLU A 568 -21.32 10.50 7.17
CA GLU A 568 -21.63 9.10 7.46
C GLU A 568 -21.85 8.80 8.95
N CYS A 569 -21.19 9.52 9.83
CA CYS A 569 -21.24 9.38 11.29
C CYS A 569 -21.78 10.69 11.91
N ASP A 570 -20.97 11.41 12.67
CA ASP A 570 -21.27 12.72 13.25
C ASP A 570 -19.97 13.44 13.64
N GLU A 571 -20.07 14.67 14.15
CA GLU A 571 -18.89 15.47 14.53
C GLU A 571 -18.19 14.92 15.78
N ALA A 572 -18.92 14.36 16.76
CA ALA A 572 -18.32 13.79 17.96
C ALA A 572 -17.48 12.56 17.61
N SER A 573 -18.04 11.63 16.83
CA SER A 573 -17.33 10.49 16.29
C SER A 573 -16.12 10.91 15.43
N LEU A 574 -16.24 11.94 14.57
CA LEU A 574 -15.13 12.47 13.78
C LEU A 574 -13.98 12.94 14.67
N ARG A 575 -14.27 13.66 15.77
CA ARG A 575 -13.23 14.13 16.70
C ARG A 575 -12.51 12.96 17.37
N ALA A 576 -13.25 11.93 17.81
CA ALA A 576 -12.68 10.73 18.41
C ALA A 576 -11.84 9.94 17.39
N ALA A 577 -12.35 9.76 16.17
CA ALA A 577 -11.64 9.06 15.09
C ALA A 577 -10.36 9.80 14.64
N ALA A 578 -10.43 11.12 14.48
CA ALA A 578 -9.26 11.94 14.20
C ALA A 578 -8.24 11.85 15.33
N ALA A 579 -8.66 11.94 16.60
CA ALA A 579 -7.75 11.78 17.74
C ALA A 579 -7.09 10.39 17.74
N ALA A 580 -7.82 9.32 17.35
CA ALA A 580 -7.24 8.00 17.17
C ALA A 580 -6.08 8.03 16.17
N THR A 581 -6.30 8.57 14.95
CA THR A 581 -5.26 8.57 13.90
C THR A 581 -4.01 9.36 14.33
N PHE A 582 -4.16 10.42 15.11
CA PHE A 582 -3.04 11.22 15.61
C PHE A 582 -2.33 10.65 16.84
N THR A 583 -2.93 9.70 17.53
CA THR A 583 -2.38 9.15 18.77
C THR A 583 -1.91 7.71 18.65
N VAL A 584 -2.27 6.96 17.59
CA VAL A 584 -1.67 5.64 17.28
C VAL A 584 -0.37 5.77 16.48
N PRO A 585 0.47 4.71 16.38
CA PRO A 585 1.66 4.72 15.53
C PRO A 585 1.32 4.85 14.04
N GLY A 586 2.19 5.47 13.27
CA GLY A 586 2.05 5.68 11.82
C GLY A 586 2.01 7.15 11.44
N ALA A 587 1.60 7.46 10.23
CA ALA A 587 1.49 8.81 9.67
C ALA A 587 0.01 9.25 9.63
N PRO A 588 -0.45 10.15 10.50
CA PRO A 588 -1.81 10.67 10.43
C PRO A 588 -1.99 11.53 9.18
N MET A 589 -3.17 11.42 8.56
CA MET A 589 -3.54 12.24 7.41
C MET A 589 -4.79 13.06 7.70
N ILE A 590 -4.76 14.32 7.29
CA ILE A 590 -5.94 15.18 7.19
C ILE A 590 -6.31 15.29 5.72
N TYR A 591 -7.50 14.85 5.35
CA TYR A 591 -8.05 15.15 4.03
C TYR A 591 -8.61 16.58 4.04
N TYR A 592 -8.25 17.40 3.03
CA TYR A 592 -8.61 18.82 2.99
C TYR A 592 -10.11 19.04 3.30
N GLY A 593 -10.39 19.97 4.19
CA GLY A 593 -11.76 20.28 4.61
C GLY A 593 -12.32 19.40 5.74
N GLN A 594 -11.67 18.30 6.12
CA GLN A 594 -11.99 17.53 7.32
C GLN A 594 -11.96 18.44 8.55
N GLU A 595 -10.90 19.21 8.69
CA GLU A 595 -10.70 20.17 9.76
C GLU A 595 -11.60 21.41 9.68
N ARG A 596 -12.40 21.52 8.61
CA ARG A 596 -13.36 22.59 8.35
C ARG A 596 -14.82 22.12 8.35
N GLY A 597 -15.06 20.82 8.53
CA GLY A 597 -16.37 20.21 8.50
C GLY A 597 -17.04 20.27 7.13
N VAL A 598 -16.29 19.97 6.05
CA VAL A 598 -16.85 19.85 4.70
C VAL A 598 -17.59 18.52 4.62
N PRO A 599 -18.93 18.52 4.37
CA PRO A 599 -19.71 17.29 4.37
C PRO A 599 -19.79 16.61 3.00
N GLU A 600 -19.47 17.30 1.91
CA GLU A 600 -19.57 16.73 0.57
C GLU A 600 -18.27 16.06 0.15
N GLN A 601 -18.35 14.84 -0.41
CA GLN A 601 -17.21 14.17 -1.05
C GLN A 601 -16.61 15.08 -2.14
N ARG A 602 -15.28 15.29 -2.11
CA ARG A 602 -14.57 16.20 -3.02
C ARG A 602 -15.16 17.62 -3.07
N GLY A 603 -15.94 18.01 -2.04
CA GLY A 603 -16.61 19.28 -1.96
C GLY A 603 -15.63 20.46 -1.87
N PRO A 604 -16.07 21.69 -2.20
CA PRO A 604 -15.20 22.86 -2.14
C PRO A 604 -14.79 23.21 -0.70
N MET A 605 -13.52 23.58 -0.53
CA MET A 605 -12.98 23.99 0.76
C MET A 605 -13.75 25.19 1.34
N ARG A 606 -14.14 25.11 2.62
CA ARG A 606 -14.95 26.11 3.31
C ARG A 606 -14.07 27.17 4.00
N TRP A 607 -13.42 28.04 3.19
CA TRP A 607 -12.48 29.03 3.69
C TRP A 607 -13.10 30.08 4.61
N HIS A 608 -14.36 30.46 4.41
CA HIS A 608 -15.01 31.55 5.09
C HIS A 608 -16.04 31.12 6.13
N ASP A 609 -16.64 29.96 5.95
CA ASP A 609 -17.80 29.49 6.73
C ASP A 609 -17.57 28.08 7.32
N GLY A 610 -16.35 27.56 7.24
CA GLY A 610 -15.97 26.29 7.85
C GLY A 610 -15.90 26.36 9.37
N ASP A 611 -15.97 25.22 10.02
CA ASP A 611 -15.96 25.11 11.46
C ASP A 611 -14.60 25.52 12.07
N ALA A 612 -14.65 26.57 12.92
CA ALA A 612 -13.44 27.09 13.54
C ALA A 612 -13.02 26.28 14.78
N ASP A 613 -13.97 25.66 15.48
CA ASP A 613 -13.72 24.86 16.67
C ASP A 613 -13.11 23.51 16.26
N LEU A 614 -13.63 22.90 15.17
CA LEU A 614 -13.04 21.70 14.59
C LEU A 614 -11.62 21.96 14.04
N THR A 615 -11.40 23.14 13.41
CA THR A 615 -10.05 23.55 12.97
C THR A 615 -9.10 23.70 14.17
N ALA A 616 -9.57 24.30 15.27
CA ALA A 616 -8.76 24.45 16.47
C ALA A 616 -8.43 23.09 17.11
N PHE A 617 -9.36 22.15 17.06
CA PHE A 617 -9.15 20.78 17.53
C PHE A 617 -8.07 20.06 16.73
N HIS A 618 -8.14 20.10 15.39
CA HIS A 618 -7.09 19.50 14.55
C HIS A 618 -5.72 20.13 14.79
N ARG A 619 -5.64 21.46 14.98
CA ARG A 619 -4.38 22.12 15.37
C ARG A 619 -3.86 21.63 16.71
N ALA A 620 -4.73 21.40 17.68
CA ALA A 620 -4.31 20.85 18.97
C ALA A 620 -3.75 19.43 18.83
N LEU A 621 -4.37 18.59 17.99
CA LEU A 621 -3.88 17.23 17.67
C LEU A 621 -2.51 17.26 16.99
N THR A 622 -2.35 18.06 15.94
CA THR A 622 -1.09 18.15 15.19
C THR A 622 0.05 18.67 16.07
N SER A 623 -0.20 19.78 16.79
CA SER A 623 0.80 20.35 17.71
C SER A 623 1.15 19.40 18.85
N LEU A 624 0.16 18.73 19.47
CA LEU A 624 0.42 17.76 20.53
C LEU A 624 1.30 16.62 20.01
N ARG A 625 1.02 16.10 18.81
CA ARG A 625 1.82 15.05 18.19
C ARG A 625 3.24 15.54 17.86
N ALA A 626 3.38 16.73 17.27
CA ALA A 626 4.67 17.33 16.95
C ALA A 626 5.56 17.52 18.19
N GLU A 627 4.97 17.95 19.32
CA GLU A 627 5.66 18.20 20.57
C GLU A 627 5.93 16.93 21.41
N THR A 628 5.22 15.80 21.13
CA THR A 628 5.26 14.59 21.95
C THR A 628 5.84 13.41 21.20
N LEU A 629 7.15 13.16 21.36
CA LEU A 629 7.87 12.07 20.69
C LEU A 629 7.21 10.71 20.97
N THR A 630 6.77 10.45 22.20
CA THR A 630 6.09 9.21 22.58
C THR A 630 4.80 8.94 21.78
N LEU A 631 4.06 9.98 21.36
CA LEU A 631 2.90 9.79 20.47
C LEU A 631 3.29 9.42 19.04
N ARG A 632 4.51 9.77 18.62
CA ARG A 632 5.05 9.42 17.31
C ARG A 632 5.67 8.02 17.31
N GLU A 633 6.52 7.73 18.27
CA GLU A 633 7.44 6.58 18.26
C GLU A 633 7.14 5.52 19.33
N GLY A 634 6.40 5.88 20.41
CA GLY A 634 6.12 4.97 21.52
C GLY A 634 5.26 3.77 21.13
N SER A 635 5.32 2.70 21.91
CA SER A 635 4.44 1.54 21.76
C SER A 635 3.00 1.86 22.19
N VAL A 636 2.06 1.05 21.67
CA VAL A 636 0.68 1.04 22.16
C VAL A 636 0.53 -0.04 23.21
N GLU A 637 -0.14 0.29 24.32
CA GLU A 637 -0.41 -0.63 25.40
C GLU A 637 -1.87 -0.54 25.81
N ALA A 638 -2.50 -1.68 26.08
CA ALA A 638 -3.85 -1.71 26.63
C ALA A 638 -3.87 -1.11 28.05
N VAL A 639 -4.95 -0.41 28.39
CA VAL A 639 -5.19 0.19 29.69
C VAL A 639 -6.49 -0.36 30.28
N ASP A 640 -6.48 -0.73 31.54
CA ASP A 640 -7.72 -1.09 32.24
C ASP A 640 -8.57 0.16 32.48
N TYR A 641 -9.85 0.12 32.10
CA TYR A 641 -10.79 1.20 32.34
C TYR A 641 -12.20 0.71 32.57
N ASP A 642 -12.99 1.52 33.25
CA ASP A 642 -14.43 1.29 33.47
C ASP A 642 -15.22 2.53 33.05
N VAL A 643 -16.29 2.35 32.30
CA VAL A 643 -17.24 3.41 31.91
C VAL A 643 -18.44 3.40 32.87
N ALA A 644 -18.73 4.53 33.51
CA ALA A 644 -19.86 4.64 34.43
C ALA A 644 -21.19 4.61 33.64
N THR A 645 -21.95 3.56 33.78
CA THR A 645 -23.30 3.42 33.21
C THR A 645 -24.34 4.15 34.06
N SER A 646 -25.05 5.14 33.53
CA SER A 646 -26.23 5.77 34.14
C SER A 646 -27.15 6.29 33.04
N ASP A 647 -28.46 6.45 33.33
CA ASP A 647 -29.57 6.72 32.41
C ASP A 647 -29.45 7.95 31.46
N LYS A 648 -28.28 8.49 31.24
CA LYS A 648 -27.94 9.60 30.29
C LYS A 648 -26.43 9.70 30.04
N LYS A 649 -25.72 8.62 29.77
CA LYS A 649 -24.29 8.65 29.51
C LYS A 649 -23.99 7.82 28.27
N ALA A 650 -22.82 8.11 27.66
CA ALA A 650 -22.30 7.40 26.51
C ALA A 650 -22.39 5.87 26.65
N ASP A 651 -22.61 5.19 25.56
CA ASP A 651 -22.52 3.73 25.47
C ASP A 651 -21.10 3.30 25.85
N ALA A 652 -20.96 2.29 26.69
CA ALA A 652 -19.65 1.77 27.09
C ALA A 652 -18.86 1.21 25.89
N ASP A 653 -19.57 0.63 24.92
CA ASP A 653 -18.96 0.08 23.69
C ASP A 653 -18.43 1.19 22.75
N ALA A 654 -18.89 2.44 22.90
CA ALA A 654 -18.38 3.59 22.14
C ALA A 654 -17.12 4.23 22.77
N VAL A 655 -16.64 3.72 23.92
CA VAL A 655 -15.50 4.28 24.64
C VAL A 655 -14.33 3.32 24.65
N THR A 656 -13.11 3.81 24.38
CA THR A 656 -11.88 3.03 24.54
C THR A 656 -10.79 3.83 25.22
N ALA A 657 -9.82 3.14 25.83
CA ALA A 657 -8.61 3.72 26.37
C ALA A 657 -7.39 2.85 26.09
N TYR A 658 -6.30 3.51 25.70
CA TYR A 658 -4.99 2.89 25.52
C TYR A 658 -3.88 3.84 25.93
N ALA A 659 -2.67 3.32 26.15
CA ALA A 659 -1.50 4.13 26.45
C ALA A 659 -0.51 4.12 25.28
N ARG A 660 0.22 5.23 25.15
CA ARG A 660 1.46 5.33 24.38
C ARG A 660 2.63 5.44 25.34
N ALA A 661 3.64 4.62 25.17
CA ALA A 661 4.75 4.54 26.12
C ALA A 661 6.11 4.31 25.43
N ASP A 662 7.15 4.99 25.95
CA ASP A 662 8.56 4.82 25.61
C ASP A 662 9.45 5.27 26.78
N GLU A 663 10.75 5.44 26.53
CA GLU A 663 11.69 5.96 27.53
C GLU A 663 11.47 7.44 27.89
N HIS A 664 10.72 8.19 27.09
CA HIS A 664 10.44 9.63 27.28
C HIS A 664 9.17 9.89 28.08
N GLY A 665 8.25 8.94 28.11
CA GLY A 665 7.02 9.10 28.87
C GLY A 665 5.97 8.02 28.64
N ARG A 666 4.84 8.23 29.33
CA ARG A 666 3.62 7.43 29.17
C ARG A 666 2.42 8.38 29.12
N TYR A 667 1.60 8.23 28.10
CA TYR A 667 0.41 9.03 27.87
C TYR A 667 -0.79 8.11 27.69
N VAL A 668 -1.88 8.41 28.38
CA VAL A 668 -3.14 7.67 28.29
C VAL A 668 -4.10 8.44 27.40
N VAL A 669 -4.59 7.80 26.37
CA VAL A 669 -5.59 8.32 25.43
C VAL A 669 -6.93 7.70 25.77
N VAL A 670 -7.96 8.51 25.89
CA VAL A 670 -9.35 8.05 26.08
C VAL A 670 -10.21 8.66 24.99
N LEU A 671 -10.89 7.82 24.23
CA LEU A 671 -11.75 8.21 23.12
C LEU A 671 -13.19 7.86 23.42
N ASN A 672 -14.10 8.75 23.04
CA ASN A 672 -15.54 8.57 23.15
C ASN A 672 -16.19 8.89 21.79
N PHE A 673 -16.75 7.90 21.15
CA PHE A 673 -17.42 8.00 19.86
C PHE A 673 -18.93 8.29 19.98
N ASP A 674 -19.45 8.48 21.18
CA ASP A 674 -20.85 8.79 21.44
C ASP A 674 -21.06 10.31 21.60
N ASP A 675 -22.22 10.82 21.22
CA ASP A 675 -22.63 12.21 21.41
C ASP A 675 -22.74 12.64 22.88
N ASP A 676 -23.02 11.67 23.78
CA ASP A 676 -23.14 11.93 25.22
C ASP A 676 -21.76 11.77 25.92
N PRO A 677 -21.38 12.72 26.81
CA PRO A 677 -20.11 12.61 27.53
C PRO A 677 -20.01 11.37 28.41
N ALA A 678 -18.88 10.66 28.29
CA ALA A 678 -18.56 9.51 29.13
C ALA A 678 -17.92 9.93 30.46
N THR A 679 -18.19 9.14 31.53
CA THR A 679 -17.38 9.20 32.77
C THR A 679 -16.54 7.94 32.86
N VAL A 680 -15.22 8.09 32.76
CA VAL A 680 -14.27 7.00 32.68
C VAL A 680 -13.39 6.94 33.92
N SER A 681 -13.20 5.76 34.47
CA SER A 681 -12.24 5.49 35.55
C SER A 681 -11.11 4.65 34.98
N LEU A 682 -9.87 5.11 35.12
CA LEU A 682 -8.68 4.38 34.66
C LEU A 682 -8.11 3.49 35.76
N GLY A 683 -7.49 2.36 35.38
CA GLY A 683 -6.77 1.47 36.27
C GLY A 683 -5.41 2.00 36.72
N GLU A 684 -4.98 3.14 36.20
CA GLU A 684 -3.72 3.81 36.53
C GLU A 684 -3.93 5.29 36.88
N ASP A 685 -2.97 5.86 37.62
CA ASP A 685 -3.00 7.27 38.00
C ASP A 685 -2.54 8.16 36.83
N VAL A 686 -3.31 9.23 36.55
CA VAL A 686 -2.99 10.21 35.49
C VAL A 686 -3.05 11.64 36.04
N GLU A 687 -2.37 12.56 35.36
CA GLU A 687 -2.50 13.99 35.61
C GLU A 687 -3.94 14.45 35.29
N SER A 688 -4.38 15.51 35.93
CA SER A 688 -5.77 15.98 35.79
C SER A 688 -6.04 16.84 34.55
N THR A 689 -4.98 17.30 33.88
CA THR A 689 -5.07 18.23 32.76
C THR A 689 -5.01 17.48 31.44
N ASP A 690 -6.03 17.61 30.62
CA ASP A 690 -6.03 17.15 29.24
C ASP A 690 -5.08 17.99 28.38
N LEU A 691 -4.22 17.32 27.63
CA LEU A 691 -3.20 17.97 26.79
C LEU A 691 -3.76 18.60 25.52
N LEU A 692 -4.94 18.15 25.05
CA LEU A 692 -5.62 18.73 23.88
C LEU A 692 -6.30 20.05 24.21
N SER A 693 -7.09 20.09 25.29
CA SER A 693 -7.83 21.29 25.69
C SER A 693 -7.10 22.21 26.67
N GLY A 694 -6.10 21.69 27.37
CA GLY A 694 -5.44 22.38 28.48
C GLY A 694 -6.30 22.52 29.74
N GLU A 695 -7.48 21.87 29.77
CA GLU A 695 -8.41 21.95 30.88
C GLU A 695 -8.34 20.73 31.81
N SER A 696 -8.85 20.86 33.03
CA SER A 696 -8.96 19.73 33.95
C SER A 696 -10.20 18.90 33.62
N VAL A 697 -10.01 17.61 33.32
CA VAL A 697 -11.08 16.67 32.99
C VAL A 697 -11.46 15.77 34.17
N VAL A 698 -10.74 15.85 35.30
CA VAL A 698 -11.02 15.04 36.48
C VAL A 698 -12.26 15.57 37.20
N THR A 699 -13.22 14.69 37.44
CA THR A 699 -14.41 14.91 38.25
C THR A 699 -14.37 14.03 39.52
N GLY A 700 -15.27 14.28 40.49
CA GLY A 700 -15.30 13.47 41.71
C GLY A 700 -15.52 11.95 41.48
N ASN A 701 -15.93 11.53 40.29
CA ASN A 701 -16.30 10.16 39.94
C ASN A 701 -15.46 9.57 38.79
N GLY A 702 -14.41 10.23 38.33
CA GLY A 702 -13.57 9.82 37.20
C GLY A 702 -13.27 10.94 36.21
N LEU A 703 -12.89 10.60 35.01
CA LEU A 703 -12.64 11.53 33.91
C LEU A 703 -13.95 11.86 33.18
N ASN A 704 -14.16 13.10 32.83
CA ASN A 704 -15.25 13.50 31.93
C ASN A 704 -14.67 13.58 30.50
N VAL A 705 -15.11 12.69 29.64
CA VAL A 705 -14.63 12.57 28.24
C VAL A 705 -15.79 12.93 27.30
N VAL A 706 -15.62 14.00 26.54
CA VAL A 706 -16.63 14.47 25.57
C VAL A 706 -16.40 13.74 24.24
N ASP A 707 -15.21 13.84 23.68
CA ASP A 707 -14.79 13.22 22.43
C ASP A 707 -13.42 12.52 22.57
N ALA A 708 -12.37 13.26 22.90
CA ALA A 708 -11.03 12.73 23.10
C ALA A 708 -10.32 13.44 24.25
N VAL A 709 -9.51 12.70 25.00
CA VAL A 709 -8.66 13.20 26.08
C VAL A 709 -7.30 12.53 26.02
N VAL A 710 -6.23 13.31 26.13
CA VAL A 710 -4.86 12.80 26.21
C VAL A 710 -4.24 13.26 27.53
N LEU A 711 -3.85 12.32 28.38
CA LEU A 711 -3.35 12.56 29.72
C LEU A 711 -1.95 12.02 29.91
N ARG A 712 -1.11 12.70 30.65
CA ARG A 712 0.15 12.15 31.10
C ARG A 712 -0.06 11.21 32.28
N ALA A 713 0.58 10.05 32.28
CA ALA A 713 0.62 9.17 33.46
C ALA A 713 1.33 9.89 34.64
N ALA A 714 0.81 9.75 35.86
CA ALA A 714 1.27 10.49 37.04
C ALA A 714 2.59 9.94 37.64
#